data_aff3d8b0d0b3e1e377bdae4e75628e53
#
_entry.id   aff3d8b0d0b3e1e377bdae4e75628e53
#
_cell.length_a   1.000
_cell.length_b   1.000
_cell.length_c   1.000
_cell.angle_alpha   90.00
_cell.angle_beta   90.00
_cell.angle_gamma   90.00
#
_symmetry.space_group_name_H-M   'P 1'
#
loop_
_entity.id
_entity.type
_entity.pdbx_description
1 polymer ?
#
loop_
_entity_poly.entity_id
_entity_poly.type
_entity_poly.pdbx_seq_one_letter_code
_entity_poly.pdbx_strand_id
1 'polypeptide(L)'
;EGLIIGSACEAGELFQAILNHKSWAELKRIASFYDFLEIQPICNNRFMLDKGLAEDEEELRGFNRTIVRLGEELGKPVVATGDVHFLDPEDEIFRHILLATKQMPDADRPLPLYLRTTDEMMAEFAYLGEEKAREVVIDNPNRIVDWCETLRPVPHNLFAPKIENSVEDLKSLVYGKLHRLYGENPPELVQKRVDTEMHDIISCHYDVIYMSAQKLVQNSLEHGYLVGSRGSVGSSIVAYMSGITEVNSYPPHYRCPNCKYTTFDVPADCACGADLPDAVCPKCGAKLDKDGFNIPFETFLGFGGDKVPDIDLNFSGEYQGKAHKYTEELFGSDHVFRAGTIGTLAEKTAYGYVLKYLEERGKTLPKAEMNRLALGCVGVKRTTGQHPGGLVVIPQDKDVTDFCPVQHPADDPNSDIITTHFEYHCMEANLLKLDELGHDDPTMIRMLEDMTGVNAREIPLDDPDTMGIFCSAAPLGLTDDDPIVGKTGTIGIPEFGTGFTRQMLVDTQPKGFDILVRLSGFSHGTDVWLGNAKDLIMSGTATVNQTVGCRDDIMLYLISRGMDAKLSFKIMESVRKGKVKRGGFQDGWVETMQEHGVPEWYITSLSKIAYLFPKAHAVAYVMMAFRIAWFKVHEPLAFYSAYFYRRSQKDSFDADMMTRGLDYTRRKINELRNKPTLTAKEEDLLVTLEAVYEFNLRGFEFAPMSLYESDATKFLIRDGKLLPPFVAISGLGESAAWNLVACRADGREFVSVEELSAACPKVSQTHLEQLRAMGALGEMPDSSQMSLF
;
A
#
# COMPACT_ATOMS: atom_id res chain seq x y z
N GLU A 1 -34.46 16.23 15.55
CA GLU A 1 -34.44 16.11 17.00
C GLU A 1 -33.00 15.77 17.48
N GLY A 2 -32.56 16.38 18.61
CA GLY A 2 -31.21 16.13 19.16
C GLY A 2 -30.07 16.94 18.56
N LEU A 3 -30.33 17.88 17.65
CA LEU A 3 -29.35 18.81 17.09
C LEU A 3 -29.62 20.23 17.55
N ILE A 4 -28.59 20.99 17.82
CA ILE A 4 -28.61 22.44 18.07
C ILE A 4 -28.09 23.12 16.80
N ILE A 5 -28.87 23.96 16.16
CA ILE A 5 -28.58 24.55 14.84
C ILE A 5 -28.38 26.06 14.98
N GLY A 6 -27.23 26.56 14.55
CA GLY A 6 -26.89 27.99 14.47
C GLY A 6 -27.10 28.56 13.08
N SER A 7 -27.21 29.90 12.99
CA SER A 7 -27.47 30.63 11.74
C SER A 7 -26.27 30.73 10.80
N ALA A 8 -25.10 30.21 11.19
CA ALA A 8 -23.86 30.28 10.47
C ALA A 8 -23.32 31.71 10.22
N CYS A 9 -22.23 31.79 9.41
CA CYS A 9 -21.50 33.03 9.09
C CYS A 9 -22.21 33.87 8.01
N GLU A 10 -21.48 34.77 7.35
CA GLU A 10 -21.96 35.65 6.29
C GLU A 10 -22.52 34.87 5.06
N ALA A 11 -22.11 33.64 4.87
CA ALA A 11 -22.65 32.78 3.82
C ALA A 11 -23.99 32.12 4.20
N GLY A 12 -24.37 32.18 5.48
CA GLY A 12 -25.62 31.64 5.98
C GLY A 12 -26.86 32.34 5.46
N GLU A 13 -28.02 31.64 5.40
CA GLU A 13 -29.27 32.17 4.86
C GLU A 13 -29.70 33.46 5.54
N LEU A 14 -29.57 33.55 6.89
CA LEU A 14 -29.95 34.72 7.63
C LEU A 14 -29.15 35.97 7.25
N PHE A 15 -27.81 35.84 7.23
CA PHE A 15 -26.93 36.95 6.88
C PHE A 15 -27.14 37.37 5.42
N GLN A 16 -27.27 36.42 4.50
CA GLN A 16 -27.57 36.69 3.11
C GLN A 16 -28.93 37.40 2.93
N ALA A 17 -29.93 37.06 3.74
CA ALA A 17 -31.23 37.76 3.74
C ALA A 17 -31.10 39.22 4.23
N ILE A 18 -30.22 39.50 5.20
CA ILE A 18 -29.90 40.85 5.68
C ILE A 18 -29.22 41.64 4.57
N LEU A 19 -28.18 41.11 3.93
CA LEU A 19 -27.49 41.74 2.81
C LEU A 19 -28.43 42.05 1.63
N ASN A 20 -29.41 41.20 1.37
CA ASN A 20 -30.40 41.37 0.32
C ASN A 20 -31.58 42.21 0.75
N HIS A 21 -31.49 42.94 1.88
CA HIS A 21 -32.51 43.86 2.40
C HIS A 21 -33.91 43.27 2.49
N LYS A 22 -34.00 41.97 2.91
CA LYS A 22 -35.31 41.31 3.13
C LYS A 22 -36.10 42.00 4.24
N SER A 23 -37.43 41.88 4.19
CA SER A 23 -38.29 42.48 5.19
C SER A 23 -38.05 41.92 6.59
N TRP A 24 -38.32 42.72 7.63
CA TRP A 24 -38.15 42.25 9.02
C TRP A 24 -39.00 41.01 9.34
N ALA A 25 -40.16 40.87 8.75
CA ALA A 25 -41.00 39.66 8.89
C ALA A 25 -40.30 38.44 8.28
N GLU A 26 -39.67 38.60 7.14
CA GLU A 26 -38.91 37.53 6.49
C GLU A 26 -37.67 37.16 7.30
N LEU A 27 -36.89 38.12 7.80
CA LEU A 27 -35.76 37.89 8.67
C LEU A 27 -36.17 37.14 9.94
N LYS A 28 -37.27 37.49 10.56
CA LYS A 28 -37.81 36.75 11.71
C LYS A 28 -38.21 35.32 11.34
N ARG A 29 -38.80 35.10 10.20
CA ARG A 29 -39.18 33.77 9.73
C ARG A 29 -37.95 32.89 9.59
N ILE A 30 -36.87 33.37 8.94
CA ILE A 30 -35.60 32.68 8.76
C ILE A 30 -34.95 32.42 10.12
N ALA A 31 -34.78 33.44 10.95
CA ALA A 31 -34.15 33.33 12.26
C ALA A 31 -34.88 32.37 13.22
N SER A 32 -36.19 32.22 13.06
CA SER A 32 -37.00 31.31 13.88
C SER A 32 -36.65 29.84 13.70
N PHE A 33 -36.06 29.46 12.58
CA PHE A 33 -35.61 28.08 12.31
C PHE A 33 -34.44 27.66 13.20
N TYR A 34 -33.53 28.57 13.50
CA TYR A 34 -32.29 28.28 14.21
C TYR A 34 -32.52 28.28 15.74
N ASP A 35 -31.72 27.47 16.46
CA ASP A 35 -31.74 27.42 17.93
C ASP A 35 -30.96 28.59 18.52
N PHE A 36 -29.90 29.04 17.86
CA PHE A 36 -29.13 30.23 18.18
C PHE A 36 -28.71 30.99 16.91
N LEU A 37 -28.35 32.27 17.09
CA LEU A 37 -27.89 33.12 16.00
C LEU A 37 -26.41 33.40 16.19
N GLU A 38 -25.68 33.68 15.10
CA GLU A 38 -24.24 33.84 15.09
C GLU A 38 -23.84 35.20 14.53
N ILE A 39 -22.87 35.85 15.17
CA ILE A 39 -22.18 37.02 14.69
C ILE A 39 -20.69 36.82 14.74
N GLN A 40 -19.96 37.51 13.87
CA GLN A 40 -18.48 37.42 13.78
C GLN A 40 -17.84 38.79 13.90
N PRO A 41 -16.52 38.88 14.25
CA PRO A 41 -15.80 40.12 14.19
C PRO A 41 -15.92 40.76 12.81
N ILE A 42 -16.12 42.07 12.79
CA ILE A 42 -16.36 42.79 11.51
C ILE A 42 -15.17 42.69 10.56
N CYS A 43 -13.97 42.49 11.07
CA CYS A 43 -12.77 42.28 10.27
C CYS A 43 -12.84 40.99 9.42
N ASN A 44 -13.59 39.95 9.84
CA ASN A 44 -13.83 38.76 9.03
C ASN A 44 -14.63 39.10 7.77
N ASN A 45 -15.49 40.11 7.83
CA ASN A 45 -16.37 40.54 6.74
C ASN A 45 -15.89 41.78 6.00
N ARG A 46 -14.65 42.25 6.28
CA ARG A 46 -14.07 43.46 5.65
C ARG A 46 -14.00 43.36 4.12
N PHE A 47 -13.90 42.17 3.56
CA PHE A 47 -13.94 41.93 2.13
C PHE A 47 -15.24 42.46 1.46
N MET A 48 -16.32 42.65 2.22
CA MET A 48 -17.59 43.19 1.72
C MET A 48 -17.45 44.65 1.31
N LEU A 49 -16.56 45.40 2.00
CA LEU A 49 -16.22 46.77 1.63
C LEU A 49 -15.54 46.82 0.25
N ASP A 50 -14.60 45.91 0.03
CA ASP A 50 -13.85 45.81 -1.24
C ASP A 50 -14.77 45.39 -2.40
N LYS A 51 -15.81 44.62 -2.12
CA LYS A 51 -16.80 44.13 -3.11
C LYS A 51 -18.00 45.06 -3.26
N GLY A 52 -18.06 46.18 -2.51
CA GLY A 52 -19.17 47.09 -2.55
C GLY A 52 -20.48 46.49 -2.02
N LEU A 53 -20.40 45.46 -1.15
CA LEU A 53 -21.53 44.82 -0.48
C LEU A 53 -21.92 45.53 0.83
N ALA A 54 -21.04 46.40 1.34
CA ALA A 54 -21.26 47.30 2.46
C ALA A 54 -20.49 48.61 2.19
N GLU A 55 -21.04 49.72 2.67
CA GLU A 55 -20.44 51.04 2.44
C GLU A 55 -19.23 51.29 3.36
N ASP A 56 -19.36 50.95 4.63
CA ASP A 56 -18.34 51.18 5.64
C ASP A 56 -18.41 50.14 6.79
N GLU A 57 -17.49 50.24 7.75
CA GLU A 57 -17.46 49.40 8.94
C GLU A 57 -18.68 49.53 9.84
N GLU A 58 -19.33 50.70 9.83
CA GLU A 58 -20.53 50.94 10.63
C GLU A 58 -21.75 50.15 10.07
N GLU A 59 -21.80 49.95 8.76
CA GLU A 59 -22.77 49.08 8.14
C GLU A 59 -22.52 47.63 8.50
N LEU A 60 -21.25 47.16 8.53
CA LEU A 60 -20.90 45.84 9.01
C LEU A 60 -21.32 45.61 10.47
N ARG A 61 -21.12 46.62 11.34
CA ARG A 61 -21.66 46.58 12.72
C ARG A 61 -23.19 46.55 12.73
N GLY A 62 -23.84 47.25 11.81
CA GLY A 62 -25.27 47.27 11.62
C GLY A 62 -25.84 45.90 11.33
N PHE A 63 -25.17 45.07 10.51
CA PHE A 63 -25.59 43.67 10.26
C PHE A 63 -25.58 42.86 11.55
N ASN A 64 -24.51 42.96 12.34
CA ASN A 64 -24.41 42.25 13.62
C ASN A 64 -25.48 42.74 14.62
N ARG A 65 -25.74 44.06 14.71
CA ARG A 65 -26.79 44.63 15.55
C ARG A 65 -28.18 44.14 15.11
N THR A 66 -28.39 43.95 13.82
CA THR A 66 -29.64 43.38 13.28
C THR A 66 -29.87 41.96 13.77
N ILE A 67 -28.82 41.13 13.75
CA ILE A 67 -28.85 39.75 14.26
C ILE A 67 -29.09 39.74 15.78
N VAL A 68 -28.40 40.60 16.53
CA VAL A 68 -28.60 40.74 17.99
C VAL A 68 -30.08 41.10 18.31
N ARG A 69 -30.62 42.08 17.60
CA ARG A 69 -32.02 42.49 17.78
C ARG A 69 -33.00 41.36 17.43
N LEU A 70 -32.75 40.61 16.38
CA LEU A 70 -33.54 39.41 16.04
C LEU A 70 -33.51 38.37 17.17
N GLY A 71 -32.32 38.10 17.73
CA GLY A 71 -32.17 37.21 18.88
C GLY A 71 -32.98 37.67 20.09
N GLU A 72 -32.91 38.95 20.41
CA GLU A 72 -33.71 39.55 21.53
C GLU A 72 -35.21 39.43 21.30
N GLU A 73 -35.70 39.79 20.09
CA GLU A 73 -37.14 39.74 19.77
C GLU A 73 -37.66 38.27 19.71
N LEU A 74 -36.83 37.31 19.37
CA LEU A 74 -37.18 35.89 19.27
C LEU A 74 -36.82 35.07 20.53
N GLY A 75 -36.17 35.67 21.51
CA GLY A 75 -35.69 35.01 22.72
C GLY A 75 -34.61 33.96 22.44
N LYS A 76 -33.84 34.13 21.41
CA LYS A 76 -32.76 33.22 21.00
C LYS A 76 -31.38 33.78 21.38
N PRO A 77 -30.46 32.92 21.91
CA PRO A 77 -29.09 33.38 22.20
C PRO A 77 -28.38 33.74 20.91
N VAL A 78 -27.60 34.82 20.97
CA VAL A 78 -26.67 35.22 19.92
C VAL A 78 -25.26 34.95 20.42
N VAL A 79 -24.46 34.31 19.63
CA VAL A 79 -23.06 33.96 19.95
C VAL A 79 -22.09 34.61 19.01
N ALA A 80 -20.96 35.04 19.56
CA ALA A 80 -19.82 35.56 18.79
C ALA A 80 -18.83 34.43 18.50
N THR A 81 -18.57 34.13 17.22
CA THR A 81 -17.61 33.15 16.77
C THR A 81 -16.45 33.81 16.00
N GLY A 82 -15.27 33.21 16.05
CA GLY A 82 -14.05 33.78 15.47
C GLY A 82 -13.71 33.35 14.05
N ASP A 83 -14.34 32.28 13.54
CA ASP A 83 -13.98 31.65 12.25
C ASP A 83 -12.48 31.34 12.15
N VAL A 84 -11.96 30.65 13.18
CA VAL A 84 -10.51 30.46 13.37
C VAL A 84 -9.95 29.50 12.29
N HIS A 85 -8.91 29.96 11.57
CA HIS A 85 -8.19 29.20 10.56
C HIS A 85 -6.72 28.99 10.88
N PHE A 86 -6.14 29.73 11.80
CA PHE A 86 -4.76 29.63 12.26
C PHE A 86 -4.61 30.09 13.71
N LEU A 87 -3.50 29.74 14.36
CA LEU A 87 -3.31 29.95 15.79
C LEU A 87 -2.93 31.40 16.12
N ASP A 88 -1.82 31.85 15.58
CA ASP A 88 -1.24 33.18 15.85
C ASP A 88 -1.39 34.11 14.63
N PRO A 89 -1.46 35.43 14.81
CA PRO A 89 -1.58 36.38 13.70
C PRO A 89 -0.54 36.21 12.59
N GLU A 90 0.71 35.83 12.97
CA GLU A 90 1.81 35.60 12.06
C GLU A 90 1.64 34.37 11.17
N ASP A 91 0.75 33.46 11.52
CA ASP A 91 0.48 32.22 10.78
C ASP A 91 -0.39 32.43 9.52
N GLU A 92 -0.92 33.61 9.34
CA GLU A 92 -1.72 34.01 8.15
C GLU A 92 -0.98 33.70 6.83
N ILE A 93 0.35 33.83 6.82
CA ILE A 93 1.18 33.55 5.65
C ILE A 93 1.03 32.11 5.14
N PHE A 94 0.85 31.14 6.04
CA PHE A 94 0.63 29.75 5.64
C PHE A 94 -0.68 29.58 4.89
N ARG A 95 -1.74 30.27 5.32
CA ARG A 95 -3.01 30.31 4.63
C ARG A 95 -2.88 30.90 3.23
N HIS A 96 -2.17 32.03 3.08
CA HIS A 96 -1.92 32.66 1.78
C HIS A 96 -1.18 31.71 0.82
N ILE A 97 -0.15 31.01 1.28
CA ILE A 97 0.60 30.02 0.48
C ILE A 97 -0.34 28.90 0.02
N LEU A 98 -1.15 28.34 0.92
CA LEU A 98 -2.06 27.24 0.62
C LEU A 98 -3.18 27.63 -0.35
N LEU A 99 -3.78 28.80 -0.19
CA LEU A 99 -4.83 29.32 -1.10
C LEU A 99 -4.29 29.65 -2.49
N ALA A 100 -3.06 30.19 -2.57
CA ALA A 100 -2.39 30.49 -3.84
C ALA A 100 -2.20 29.21 -4.69
N THR A 101 -1.96 28.05 -4.07
CA THR A 101 -1.85 26.78 -4.80
C THR A 101 -3.15 26.35 -5.49
N LYS A 102 -4.29 26.82 -4.99
CA LYS A 102 -5.63 26.60 -5.55
C LYS A 102 -6.03 27.70 -6.53
N GLN A 103 -5.13 28.64 -6.84
CA GLN A 103 -5.36 29.78 -7.73
C GLN A 103 -6.57 30.64 -7.30
N MET A 104 -6.82 30.75 -5.99
CA MET A 104 -7.89 31.56 -5.49
C MET A 104 -7.58 33.06 -5.70
N PRO A 105 -8.50 33.83 -6.27
CA PRO A 105 -8.25 35.24 -6.64
C PRO A 105 -7.88 36.16 -5.45
N ASP A 106 -8.30 35.75 -4.25
CA ASP A 106 -8.12 36.48 -3.00
C ASP A 106 -7.11 35.81 -2.05
N ALA A 107 -6.21 34.98 -2.60
CA ALA A 107 -5.22 34.23 -1.83
C ALA A 107 -4.35 35.11 -0.91
N ASP A 108 -4.06 36.37 -1.31
CA ASP A 108 -3.23 37.30 -0.57
C ASP A 108 -4.04 38.35 0.23
N ARG A 109 -5.37 38.21 0.30
CA ARG A 109 -6.21 39.09 1.07
C ARG A 109 -5.97 38.90 2.57
N PRO A 110 -5.58 39.94 3.33
CA PRO A 110 -5.47 39.83 4.78
C PRO A 110 -6.84 39.52 5.41
N LEU A 111 -6.93 38.43 6.17
CA LEU A 111 -8.08 38.09 6.97
C LEU A 111 -7.58 37.60 8.34
N PRO A 112 -7.79 38.38 9.41
CA PRO A 112 -7.24 38.07 10.72
C PRO A 112 -8.04 36.96 11.43
N LEU A 113 -8.03 35.75 10.85
CA LEU A 113 -8.78 34.58 11.30
C LEU A 113 -7.96 33.74 12.32
N TYR A 114 -7.25 34.39 13.21
CA TYR A 114 -6.48 33.74 14.28
C TYR A 114 -7.33 33.47 15.51
N LEU A 115 -6.82 32.57 16.38
CA LEU A 115 -7.49 32.25 17.64
C LEU A 115 -7.37 33.42 18.61
N ARG A 116 -8.46 34.17 18.78
CA ARG A 116 -8.54 35.29 19.71
C ARG A 116 -8.77 34.83 21.13
N THR A 117 -8.12 35.47 22.09
CA THR A 117 -8.44 35.36 23.51
C THR A 117 -9.81 35.98 23.81
N THR A 118 -10.34 35.67 25.01
CA THR A 118 -11.61 36.27 25.46
C THR A 118 -11.53 37.79 25.46
N ASP A 119 -10.44 38.37 25.91
CA ASP A 119 -10.26 39.85 25.96
C ASP A 119 -10.23 40.46 24.54
N GLU A 120 -9.57 39.81 23.60
CA GLU A 120 -9.56 40.25 22.20
C GLU A 120 -10.97 40.11 21.58
N MET A 121 -11.71 39.04 21.82
CA MET A 121 -13.10 38.90 21.38
C MET A 121 -14.01 39.95 22.00
N MET A 122 -13.86 40.26 23.31
CA MET A 122 -14.60 41.33 23.98
C MET A 122 -14.33 42.71 23.33
N ALA A 123 -13.07 42.96 22.94
CA ALA A 123 -12.68 44.20 22.26
C ALA A 123 -13.34 44.30 20.86
N GLU A 124 -13.40 43.20 20.09
CA GLU A 124 -14.05 43.17 18.77
C GLU A 124 -15.54 43.55 18.83
N PHE A 125 -16.25 43.19 19.90
CA PHE A 125 -17.67 43.43 20.07
C PHE A 125 -18.00 44.58 21.03
N ALA A 126 -16.99 45.42 21.43
CA ALA A 126 -17.19 46.55 22.35
C ALA A 126 -18.25 47.56 21.86
N TYR A 127 -18.48 47.67 20.55
CA TYR A 127 -19.49 48.55 19.95
C TYR A 127 -20.95 48.16 20.29
N LEU A 128 -21.17 46.94 20.84
CA LEU A 128 -22.47 46.50 21.34
C LEU A 128 -22.76 47.01 22.78
N GLY A 129 -21.76 47.56 23.45
CA GLY A 129 -21.76 47.83 24.88
C GLY A 129 -21.25 46.67 25.72
N GLU A 130 -20.69 46.95 26.90
CA GLU A 130 -20.01 45.94 27.74
C GLU A 130 -20.85 44.74 28.11
N GLU A 131 -22.11 44.98 28.54
CA GLU A 131 -23.06 43.93 28.93
C GLU A 131 -23.35 43.00 27.73
N LYS A 132 -23.70 43.58 26.56
CA LYS A 132 -24.05 42.81 25.37
C LYS A 132 -22.84 42.08 24.79
N ALA A 133 -21.69 42.72 24.78
CA ALA A 133 -20.43 42.08 24.38
C ALA A 133 -20.15 40.84 25.26
N ARG A 134 -20.28 40.97 26.57
CA ARG A 134 -20.14 39.86 27.50
C ARG A 134 -21.14 38.73 27.24
N GLU A 135 -22.40 39.12 27.02
CA GLU A 135 -23.49 38.17 26.73
C GLU A 135 -23.14 37.32 25.50
N VAL A 136 -22.76 37.94 24.37
CA VAL A 136 -22.52 37.22 23.11
C VAL A 136 -21.16 36.50 23.07
N VAL A 137 -20.12 36.96 23.79
CA VAL A 137 -18.77 36.37 23.78
C VAL A 137 -18.60 35.31 24.85
N ILE A 138 -19.21 35.48 26.01
CA ILE A 138 -18.98 34.60 27.18
C ILE A 138 -20.24 33.84 27.57
N ASP A 139 -21.35 34.55 27.89
CA ASP A 139 -22.46 33.94 28.57
C ASP A 139 -23.25 33.01 27.65
N ASN A 140 -23.58 33.44 26.43
CA ASN A 140 -24.33 32.64 25.46
C ASN A 140 -23.54 31.44 24.90
N PRO A 141 -22.25 31.55 24.56
CA PRO A 141 -21.45 30.37 24.22
C PRO A 141 -21.43 29.30 25.32
N ASN A 142 -21.24 29.70 26.58
CA ASN A 142 -21.32 28.76 27.71
C ASN A 142 -22.71 28.15 27.84
N ARG A 143 -23.77 28.94 27.67
CA ARG A 143 -25.14 28.44 27.66
C ARG A 143 -25.42 27.39 26.58
N ILE A 144 -24.86 27.56 25.39
CA ILE A 144 -24.94 26.56 24.32
C ILE A 144 -24.22 25.27 24.72
N VAL A 145 -23.03 25.40 25.34
CA VAL A 145 -22.29 24.24 25.85
C VAL A 145 -23.11 23.49 26.92
N ASP A 146 -23.80 24.22 27.80
CA ASP A 146 -24.65 23.62 28.83
C ASP A 146 -25.86 22.86 28.26
N TRP A 147 -26.28 23.17 27.03
CA TRP A 147 -27.33 22.44 26.31
C TRP A 147 -26.86 21.11 25.77
N CYS A 148 -25.53 20.94 25.58
CA CYS A 148 -24.96 19.75 25.01
C CYS A 148 -24.86 18.64 26.07
N GLU A 149 -25.39 17.48 25.75
CA GLU A 149 -25.21 16.28 26.57
C GLU A 149 -23.86 15.64 26.25
N THR A 150 -23.30 14.94 27.24
CA THR A 150 -22.12 14.11 26.99
C THR A 150 -22.53 12.95 26.11
N LEU A 151 -22.12 12.98 24.87
CA LEU A 151 -22.35 11.90 23.92
C LEU A 151 -21.05 11.51 23.22
N ARG A 152 -21.07 10.33 22.68
CA ARG A 152 -19.98 9.77 21.92
C ARG A 152 -20.45 9.51 20.48
N PRO A 153 -20.04 10.35 19.52
CA PRO A 153 -20.53 10.25 18.13
C PRO A 153 -20.13 8.91 17.48
N VAL A 154 -18.96 8.35 17.84
CA VAL A 154 -18.48 7.08 17.32
C VAL A 154 -18.37 6.09 18.50
N PRO A 155 -18.94 4.88 18.37
CA PRO A 155 -18.84 3.85 19.41
C PRO A 155 -17.38 3.48 19.71
N HIS A 156 -17.12 2.94 20.91
CA HIS A 156 -15.76 2.50 21.28
C HIS A 156 -15.50 1.01 21.07
N ASN A 157 -16.55 0.22 20.92
CA ASN A 157 -16.42 -1.22 20.83
C ASN A 157 -16.08 -1.64 19.40
N LEU A 158 -15.41 -2.78 19.27
CA LEU A 158 -15.26 -3.45 17.99
C LEU A 158 -16.60 -4.11 17.60
N PHE A 159 -17.06 -3.78 16.40
CA PHE A 159 -18.25 -4.34 15.79
C PHE A 159 -17.83 -5.23 14.62
N ALA A 160 -17.62 -6.51 14.90
CA ALA A 160 -17.26 -7.49 13.89
C ALA A 160 -18.51 -7.94 13.11
N PRO A 161 -18.41 -8.13 11.78
CA PRO A 161 -19.47 -8.79 11.01
C PRO A 161 -19.64 -10.25 11.48
N LYS A 162 -20.73 -10.91 11.06
CA LYS A 162 -20.99 -12.31 11.37
C LYS A 162 -20.89 -13.15 10.11
N ILE A 163 -20.31 -14.32 10.23
CA ILE A 163 -20.35 -15.39 9.23
C ILE A 163 -21.00 -16.60 9.91
N GLU A 164 -22.06 -17.12 9.29
CA GLU A 164 -22.76 -18.30 9.81
C GLU A 164 -21.80 -19.50 9.90
N ASN A 165 -21.86 -20.23 11.01
CA ASN A 165 -21.04 -21.42 11.31
C ASN A 165 -19.51 -21.19 11.27
N SER A 166 -19.03 -19.96 11.43
CA SER A 166 -17.60 -19.63 11.31
C SER A 166 -16.68 -20.46 12.21
N VAL A 167 -17.09 -20.74 13.45
CA VAL A 167 -16.32 -21.56 14.41
C VAL A 167 -16.24 -23.02 13.96
N GLU A 168 -17.37 -23.61 13.59
CA GLU A 168 -17.48 -25.00 13.18
C GLU A 168 -16.74 -25.24 11.86
N ASP A 169 -16.90 -24.35 10.91
CA ASP A 169 -16.20 -24.41 9.62
C ASP A 169 -14.69 -24.28 9.80
N LEU A 170 -14.24 -23.33 10.62
CA LEU A 170 -12.81 -23.17 10.92
C LEU A 170 -12.23 -24.42 11.57
N LYS A 171 -12.91 -25.00 12.59
CA LYS A 171 -12.50 -26.25 13.23
C LYS A 171 -12.40 -27.39 12.22
N SER A 172 -13.41 -27.55 11.38
CA SER A 172 -13.46 -28.60 10.36
C SER A 172 -12.28 -28.51 9.37
N LEU A 173 -12.00 -27.31 8.86
CA LEU A 173 -10.89 -27.06 7.96
C LEU A 173 -9.53 -27.35 8.63
N VAL A 174 -9.33 -26.81 9.83
CA VAL A 174 -8.04 -26.88 10.54
C VAL A 174 -7.72 -28.31 10.96
N TYR A 175 -8.62 -28.98 11.68
CA TYR A 175 -8.39 -30.35 12.15
C TYR A 175 -8.43 -31.37 11.01
N GLY A 176 -9.23 -31.13 9.97
CA GLY A 176 -9.24 -31.96 8.76
C GLY A 176 -7.89 -31.95 8.06
N LYS A 177 -7.27 -30.79 7.87
CA LYS A 177 -5.92 -30.68 7.29
C LYS A 177 -4.84 -31.20 8.22
N LEU A 178 -4.97 -30.95 9.53
CA LEU A 178 -4.05 -31.48 10.55
C LEU A 178 -3.92 -32.99 10.45
N HIS A 179 -5.04 -33.72 10.48
CA HIS A 179 -5.07 -35.19 10.41
C HIS A 179 -4.64 -35.71 9.02
N ARG A 180 -4.97 -35.02 7.96
CA ARG A 180 -4.50 -35.36 6.61
C ARG A 180 -2.98 -35.28 6.46
N LEU A 181 -2.34 -34.31 7.10
CA LEU A 181 -0.90 -34.09 7.03
C LEU A 181 -0.12 -34.91 8.06
N TYR A 182 -0.58 -34.96 9.30
CA TYR A 182 0.16 -35.52 10.45
C TYR A 182 -0.46 -36.81 11.00
N GLY A 183 -1.56 -37.31 10.44
CA GLY A 183 -2.27 -38.51 10.86
C GLY A 183 -3.24 -38.31 12.02
N GLU A 184 -3.93 -39.35 12.40
CA GLU A 184 -4.95 -39.38 13.48
C GLU A 184 -4.37 -39.03 14.86
N ASN A 185 -3.09 -39.32 15.07
CA ASN A 185 -2.36 -39.05 16.30
C ASN A 185 -1.14 -38.15 16.00
N PRO A 186 -1.33 -36.83 15.78
CA PRO A 186 -0.23 -35.93 15.52
C PRO A 186 0.78 -35.89 16.69
N PRO A 187 2.07 -35.54 16.43
CA PRO A 187 3.00 -35.28 17.52
C PRO A 187 2.47 -34.25 18.51
N GLU A 188 2.81 -34.40 19.79
CA GLU A 188 2.35 -33.51 20.87
C GLU A 188 2.58 -32.02 20.56
N LEU A 189 3.77 -31.68 20.06
CA LEU A 189 4.11 -30.29 19.68
C LEU A 189 3.13 -29.73 18.64
N VAL A 190 2.77 -30.55 17.65
CA VAL A 190 1.87 -30.17 16.55
C VAL A 190 0.45 -29.95 17.10
N GLN A 191 -0.08 -30.93 17.85
CA GLN A 191 -1.42 -30.86 18.42
C GLN A 191 -1.57 -29.68 19.39
N LYS A 192 -0.64 -29.54 20.33
CA LYS A 192 -0.67 -28.50 21.34
C LYS A 192 -0.70 -27.09 20.74
N ARG A 193 0.09 -26.84 19.72
CA ARG A 193 0.13 -25.52 19.07
C ARG A 193 -1.19 -25.20 18.39
N VAL A 194 -1.75 -26.13 17.62
CA VAL A 194 -3.06 -25.93 16.98
C VAL A 194 -4.14 -25.66 18.00
N ASP A 195 -4.20 -26.47 19.08
CA ASP A 195 -5.20 -26.32 20.11
C ASP A 195 -5.09 -24.97 20.84
N THR A 196 -3.87 -24.52 21.14
CA THR A 196 -3.63 -23.22 21.77
C THR A 196 -4.07 -22.07 20.86
N GLU A 197 -3.67 -22.09 19.57
CA GLU A 197 -4.07 -21.05 18.63
C GLU A 197 -5.59 -21.04 18.41
N MET A 198 -6.22 -22.21 18.23
CA MET A 198 -7.68 -22.33 18.11
C MET A 198 -8.41 -21.80 19.34
N HIS A 199 -7.90 -22.09 20.53
CA HIS A 199 -8.47 -21.56 21.77
C HIS A 199 -8.46 -20.03 21.79
N ASP A 200 -7.31 -19.42 21.50
CA ASP A 200 -7.14 -17.96 21.52
C ASP A 200 -8.02 -17.29 20.44
N ILE A 201 -8.03 -17.85 19.22
CA ILE A 201 -8.85 -17.33 18.12
C ILE A 201 -10.35 -17.35 18.47
N ILE A 202 -10.86 -18.47 18.98
CA ILE A 202 -12.29 -18.62 19.30
C ILE A 202 -12.68 -17.80 20.54
N SER A 203 -11.87 -17.82 21.60
CA SER A 203 -12.17 -17.08 22.81
C SER A 203 -12.16 -15.55 22.62
N CYS A 204 -11.35 -15.06 21.67
CA CYS A 204 -11.30 -13.65 21.30
C CYS A 204 -12.25 -13.26 20.15
N HIS A 205 -13.07 -14.20 19.66
CA HIS A 205 -14.00 -13.99 18.54
C HIS A 205 -13.35 -13.53 17.23
N TYR A 206 -12.15 -14.06 16.94
CA TYR A 206 -11.42 -13.77 15.68
C TYR A 206 -11.73 -14.77 14.56
N ASP A 207 -12.58 -15.75 14.81
CA ASP A 207 -13.00 -16.77 13.84
C ASP A 207 -13.57 -16.17 12.55
N VAL A 208 -14.33 -15.08 12.66
CA VAL A 208 -14.89 -14.38 11.49
C VAL A 208 -13.78 -13.77 10.62
N ILE A 209 -12.73 -13.21 11.22
CA ILE A 209 -11.59 -12.63 10.50
C ILE A 209 -10.87 -13.73 9.71
N TYR A 210 -10.60 -14.85 10.36
CA TYR A 210 -9.98 -16.02 9.72
C TYR A 210 -10.85 -16.60 8.60
N MET A 211 -12.14 -16.77 8.83
CA MET A 211 -13.05 -17.32 7.83
C MET A 211 -13.28 -16.38 6.64
N SER A 212 -13.29 -15.07 6.87
CA SER A 212 -13.33 -14.07 5.78
C SER A 212 -12.11 -14.22 4.87
N ALA A 213 -10.92 -14.25 5.45
CA ALA A 213 -9.67 -14.44 4.70
C ALA A 213 -9.64 -15.80 3.98
N GLN A 214 -10.06 -16.87 4.64
CA GLN A 214 -10.12 -18.20 4.07
C GLN A 214 -11.05 -18.27 2.84
N LYS A 215 -12.25 -17.71 2.94
CA LYS A 215 -13.21 -17.67 1.82
C LYS A 215 -12.69 -16.86 0.64
N LEU A 216 -12.05 -15.72 0.90
CA LEU A 216 -11.42 -14.90 -0.14
C LEU A 216 -10.27 -15.62 -0.85
N VAL A 217 -9.39 -16.26 -0.10
CA VAL A 217 -8.28 -17.04 -0.69
C VAL A 217 -8.80 -18.20 -1.49
N GLN A 218 -9.77 -18.95 -0.96
CA GLN A 218 -10.38 -20.10 -1.65
C GLN A 218 -11.04 -19.67 -2.97
N ASN A 219 -11.79 -18.58 -2.95
CA ASN A 219 -12.44 -18.05 -4.16
C ASN A 219 -11.41 -17.67 -5.24
N SER A 220 -10.30 -17.05 -4.86
CA SER A 220 -9.20 -16.72 -5.79
C SER A 220 -8.55 -17.98 -6.38
N LEU A 221 -8.29 -18.99 -5.55
CA LEU A 221 -7.71 -20.25 -5.98
C LEU A 221 -8.63 -21.03 -6.95
N GLU A 222 -9.93 -21.03 -6.70
CA GLU A 222 -10.93 -21.64 -7.60
C GLU A 222 -10.97 -20.97 -8.98
N HIS A 223 -10.61 -19.67 -9.06
CA HIS A 223 -10.43 -18.96 -10.32
C HIS A 223 -9.01 -19.08 -10.90
N GLY A 224 -8.14 -19.88 -10.28
CA GLY A 224 -6.80 -20.17 -10.75
C GLY A 224 -5.71 -19.16 -10.37
N TYR A 225 -5.97 -18.25 -9.45
CA TYR A 225 -4.99 -17.27 -8.98
C TYR A 225 -4.49 -17.61 -7.58
N LEU A 226 -3.17 -17.72 -7.42
CA LEU A 226 -2.55 -17.82 -6.10
C LEU A 226 -2.74 -16.51 -5.32
N VAL A 227 -2.77 -16.61 -4.01
CA VAL A 227 -2.82 -15.47 -3.10
C VAL A 227 -1.57 -15.49 -2.23
N GLY A 228 -0.84 -14.39 -2.20
CA GLY A 228 0.28 -14.20 -1.29
C GLY A 228 -0.22 -13.67 0.05
N SER A 229 0.22 -14.26 1.16
CA SER A 229 0.01 -13.65 2.47
C SER A 229 1.02 -12.52 2.71
N ARG A 230 0.57 -11.48 3.39
CA ARG A 230 1.39 -10.31 3.74
C ARG A 230 1.37 -10.09 5.26
N GLY A 231 2.40 -9.44 5.78
CA GLY A 231 2.46 -9.15 7.22
C GLY A 231 2.76 -10.39 8.06
N SER A 232 2.06 -10.55 9.16
CA SER A 232 2.37 -11.56 10.19
C SER A 232 1.44 -12.78 10.20
N VAL A 233 0.47 -12.89 9.29
CA VAL A 233 -0.48 -14.01 9.28
C VAL A 233 0.18 -15.38 9.12
N GLY A 234 1.28 -15.47 8.41
CA GLY A 234 2.08 -16.70 8.28
C GLY A 234 2.73 -17.19 9.59
N SER A 235 2.61 -16.44 10.68
CA SER A 235 2.99 -16.92 12.03
C SER A 235 1.94 -17.86 12.63
N SER A 236 0.71 -17.86 12.09
CA SER A 236 -0.40 -18.68 12.58
C SER A 236 -0.45 -20.04 11.87
N ILE A 237 -0.35 -21.11 12.64
CA ILE A 237 -0.53 -22.46 12.10
C ILE A 237 -2.00 -22.73 11.73
N VAL A 238 -2.93 -22.07 12.41
CA VAL A 238 -4.37 -22.15 12.05
C VAL A 238 -4.59 -21.50 10.68
N ALA A 239 -3.92 -20.41 10.35
CA ALA A 239 -3.97 -19.82 9.03
C ALA A 239 -3.41 -20.77 7.94
N TYR A 240 -2.33 -21.47 8.24
CA TYR A 240 -1.81 -22.52 7.36
C TYR A 240 -2.77 -23.70 7.19
N MET A 241 -3.32 -24.22 8.28
CA MET A 241 -4.24 -25.35 8.26
C MET A 241 -5.58 -25.01 7.58
N SER A 242 -6.07 -23.79 7.73
CA SER A 242 -7.30 -23.34 7.05
C SER A 242 -7.09 -22.95 5.58
N GLY A 243 -5.85 -22.86 5.11
CA GLY A 243 -5.54 -22.53 3.72
C GLY A 243 -5.41 -21.04 3.42
N ILE A 244 -5.34 -20.17 4.43
CA ILE A 244 -5.13 -18.72 4.26
C ILE A 244 -3.71 -18.42 3.78
N THR A 245 -2.70 -19.14 4.29
CA THR A 245 -1.29 -19.00 3.93
C THR A 245 -0.65 -20.34 3.58
N GLU A 246 0.39 -20.30 2.77
CA GLU A 246 1.25 -21.46 2.48
C GLU A 246 2.44 -21.58 3.45
N VAL A 247 2.60 -20.62 4.37
CA VAL A 247 3.69 -20.60 5.34
C VAL A 247 3.38 -21.52 6.52
N ASN A 248 4.15 -22.60 6.65
CA ASN A 248 4.09 -23.50 7.80
C ASN A 248 4.99 -22.96 8.92
N SER A 249 4.39 -22.46 10.00
CA SER A 249 5.11 -21.82 11.11
C SER A 249 5.70 -22.79 12.14
N TYR A 250 5.50 -24.10 12.00
CA TYR A 250 6.20 -25.07 12.85
C TYR A 250 7.72 -25.02 12.68
N PRO A 251 8.49 -25.49 13.66
CA PRO A 251 9.93 -25.71 13.48
C PRO A 251 10.23 -26.62 12.29
N PRO A 252 11.46 -26.59 11.73
CA PRO A 252 11.87 -27.50 10.65
C PRO A 252 11.61 -28.95 11.02
N HIS A 253 11.03 -29.70 10.11
CA HIS A 253 10.68 -31.09 10.33
C HIS A 253 10.53 -31.89 9.03
N TYR A 254 10.61 -33.21 9.17
CA TYR A 254 10.23 -34.15 8.12
C TYR A 254 8.84 -34.73 8.38
N ARG A 255 8.12 -34.96 7.32
CA ARG A 255 6.77 -35.56 7.33
C ARG A 255 6.63 -36.55 6.20
N CYS A 256 6.17 -37.77 6.50
CA CYS A 256 5.88 -38.77 5.47
C CYS A 256 4.51 -38.54 4.83
N PRO A 257 4.43 -38.37 3.50
CA PRO A 257 3.15 -38.18 2.83
C PRO A 257 2.30 -39.46 2.86
N ASN A 258 2.92 -40.65 3.02
CA ASN A 258 2.26 -41.95 3.00
C ASN A 258 1.77 -42.38 4.40
N CYS A 259 2.71 -42.64 5.33
CA CYS A 259 2.36 -43.21 6.65
C CYS A 259 2.24 -42.15 7.77
N LYS A 260 2.39 -40.88 7.45
CA LYS A 260 2.29 -39.71 8.37
C LYS A 260 3.35 -39.68 9.47
N TYR A 261 4.41 -40.49 9.38
CA TYR A 261 5.56 -40.38 10.26
C TYR A 261 6.10 -38.94 10.24
N THR A 262 6.32 -38.35 11.40
CA THR A 262 6.80 -36.96 11.56
C THR A 262 7.94 -36.93 12.57
N THR A 263 9.00 -36.17 12.29
CA THR A 263 10.12 -35.98 13.21
C THR A 263 10.61 -34.54 13.17
N PHE A 264 10.85 -33.97 14.35
CA PHE A 264 11.51 -32.70 14.59
C PHE A 264 12.99 -32.89 14.96
N ASP A 265 13.48 -34.09 14.99
CA ASP A 265 14.91 -34.41 15.14
C ASP A 265 15.60 -34.17 13.80
N VAL A 266 16.13 -32.98 13.62
CA VAL A 266 16.73 -32.46 12.37
C VAL A 266 18.07 -31.81 12.65
N PRO A 267 18.97 -31.69 11.64
CA PRO A 267 20.23 -30.98 11.82
C PRO A 267 20.03 -29.56 12.39
N ALA A 268 20.81 -29.24 13.43
CA ALA A 268 20.67 -27.97 14.16
C ALA A 268 21.07 -26.73 13.34
N ASP A 269 21.80 -26.91 12.27
CA ASP A 269 22.24 -25.88 11.32
C ASP A 269 21.19 -25.56 10.25
N CYS A 270 20.11 -26.34 10.16
CA CYS A 270 18.99 -26.09 9.25
C CYS A 270 17.91 -25.26 9.93
N ALA A 271 17.85 -23.98 9.61
CA ALA A 271 16.91 -23.03 10.23
C ALA A 271 15.50 -23.08 9.63
N CYS A 272 15.31 -23.68 8.44
CA CYS A 272 13.99 -23.93 7.86
C CYS A 272 13.92 -25.30 7.17
N GLY A 273 12.69 -25.80 7.01
CA GLY A 273 12.45 -27.11 6.41
C GLY A 273 12.93 -27.22 4.95
N ALA A 274 12.86 -26.16 4.19
CA ALA A 274 13.31 -26.15 2.79
C ALA A 274 14.80 -26.52 2.64
N ASP A 275 15.62 -26.20 3.63
CA ASP A 275 17.07 -26.44 3.62
C ASP A 275 17.47 -27.81 4.19
N LEU A 276 16.50 -28.62 4.65
CA LEU A 276 16.78 -29.98 5.14
C LEU A 276 17.28 -30.89 4.00
N PRO A 277 18.26 -31.78 4.27
CA PRO A 277 18.66 -32.81 3.31
C PRO A 277 17.49 -33.73 2.92
N ASP A 278 17.51 -34.22 1.69
CA ASP A 278 16.54 -35.23 1.28
C ASP A 278 16.67 -36.49 2.13
N ALA A 279 15.54 -37.04 2.56
CA ALA A 279 15.49 -38.22 3.39
C ALA A 279 14.32 -39.14 3.02
N VAL A 280 14.42 -40.40 3.41
CA VAL A 280 13.36 -41.41 3.24
C VAL A 280 12.76 -41.81 4.58
N CYS A 281 11.48 -42.16 4.56
CA CYS A 281 10.77 -42.54 5.76
C CYS A 281 11.32 -43.85 6.33
N PRO A 282 11.74 -43.90 7.60
CA PRO A 282 12.25 -45.12 8.22
C PRO A 282 11.18 -46.19 8.43
N LYS A 283 9.90 -45.85 8.32
CA LYS A 283 8.79 -46.78 8.49
C LYS A 283 8.31 -47.40 7.19
N CYS A 284 8.23 -46.63 6.09
CA CYS A 284 7.64 -47.13 4.84
C CYS A 284 8.51 -46.89 3.60
N GLY A 285 9.67 -46.23 3.72
CA GLY A 285 10.61 -46.02 2.62
C GLY A 285 10.20 -44.92 1.63
N ALA A 286 9.06 -44.23 1.83
CA ALA A 286 8.65 -43.12 0.98
C ALA A 286 9.57 -41.91 1.17
N LYS A 287 9.74 -41.10 0.12
CA LYS A 287 10.44 -39.82 0.26
C LYS A 287 9.69 -38.93 1.25
N LEU A 288 10.43 -38.34 2.20
CA LEU A 288 9.87 -37.42 3.19
C LEU A 288 9.67 -36.03 2.62
N ASP A 289 8.55 -35.41 2.98
CA ASP A 289 8.34 -33.96 2.81
C ASP A 289 9.16 -33.20 3.84
N LYS A 290 9.66 -32.05 3.45
CA LYS A 290 10.44 -31.11 4.27
C LYS A 290 9.65 -29.83 4.45
N ASP A 291 9.42 -29.39 5.67
CA ASP A 291 8.58 -28.23 5.96
C ASP A 291 8.98 -27.53 7.27
N GLY A 292 8.41 -26.36 7.51
CA GLY A 292 8.58 -25.60 8.75
C GLY A 292 9.57 -24.43 8.64
N PHE A 293 9.12 -23.26 9.09
CA PHE A 293 9.89 -22.00 9.04
C PHE A 293 10.20 -21.44 10.43
N ASN A 294 9.75 -22.10 11.49
CA ASN A 294 9.99 -21.72 12.89
C ASN A 294 9.60 -20.28 13.21
N ILE A 295 8.31 -19.99 13.19
CA ILE A 295 7.78 -18.65 13.46
C ILE A 295 6.87 -18.71 14.70
N PRO A 296 7.14 -17.89 15.77
CA PRO A 296 6.30 -17.90 16.95
C PRO A 296 4.95 -17.23 16.70
N PHE A 297 3.88 -17.85 17.26
CA PHE A 297 2.51 -17.35 17.12
C PHE A 297 2.29 -15.98 17.77
N GLU A 298 2.97 -15.75 18.90
CA GLU A 298 2.87 -14.52 19.67
C GLU A 298 3.23 -13.27 18.86
N THR A 299 4.01 -13.41 17.80
CA THR A 299 4.31 -12.29 16.88
C THR A 299 3.09 -11.84 16.07
N PHE A 300 2.05 -12.66 15.99
CA PHE A 300 0.79 -12.35 15.29
C PHE A 300 -0.31 -11.87 16.24
N LEU A 301 -0.71 -12.68 17.23
CA LEU A 301 -1.82 -12.40 18.15
C LEU A 301 -1.40 -11.97 19.56
N GLY A 302 -0.11 -11.84 19.83
CA GLY A 302 0.37 -11.57 21.18
C GLY A 302 0.23 -12.79 22.11
N PHE A 303 0.15 -12.54 23.41
CA PHE A 303 -0.05 -13.58 24.39
C PHE A 303 -1.54 -13.67 24.77
N GLY A 304 -2.16 -14.84 24.51
CA GLY A 304 -3.58 -15.05 24.82
C GLY A 304 -4.53 -14.24 23.92
N GLY A 305 -4.10 -13.85 22.73
CA GLY A 305 -4.95 -13.12 21.77
C GLY A 305 -5.15 -11.64 22.10
N ASP A 306 -4.25 -11.03 22.85
CA ASP A 306 -4.32 -9.62 23.26
C ASP A 306 -4.11 -8.61 22.11
N LYS A 307 -3.76 -9.10 20.92
CA LYS A 307 -3.61 -8.31 19.72
C LYS A 307 -4.62 -8.76 18.65
N VAL A 308 -5.42 -7.82 18.13
CA VAL A 308 -6.35 -8.10 17.03
C VAL A 308 -5.56 -8.53 15.77
N PRO A 309 -5.95 -9.63 15.12
CA PRO A 309 -5.27 -10.09 13.92
C PRO A 309 -5.50 -9.13 12.75
N ASP A 310 -4.43 -8.89 12.00
CA ASP A 310 -4.43 -8.13 10.75
C ASP A 310 -4.01 -9.09 9.62
N ILE A 311 -4.96 -9.46 8.77
CA ILE A 311 -4.73 -10.42 7.68
C ILE A 311 -4.76 -9.69 6.35
N ASP A 312 -3.57 -9.38 5.87
CA ASP A 312 -3.36 -8.76 4.56
C ASP A 312 -3.18 -9.83 3.49
N LEU A 313 -3.88 -9.69 2.37
CA LEU A 313 -3.85 -10.63 1.26
C LEU A 313 -3.43 -9.92 -0.03
N ASN A 314 -2.45 -10.51 -0.72
CA ASN A 314 -2.00 -10.07 -2.04
C ASN A 314 -2.67 -10.91 -3.13
N PHE A 315 -3.68 -10.33 -3.76
CA PHE A 315 -4.34 -10.92 -4.93
C PHE A 315 -3.61 -10.52 -6.22
N SER A 316 -3.81 -11.28 -7.28
CA SER A 316 -3.46 -10.81 -8.61
C SER A 316 -4.16 -9.48 -8.90
N GLY A 317 -3.43 -8.51 -9.46
CA GLY A 317 -4.03 -7.22 -9.88
C GLY A 317 -5.19 -7.40 -10.88
N GLU A 318 -5.18 -8.49 -11.65
CA GLU A 318 -6.25 -8.84 -12.60
C GLU A 318 -7.49 -9.44 -11.90
N TYR A 319 -7.31 -9.98 -10.69
CA TYR A 319 -8.39 -10.60 -9.91
C TYR A 319 -8.91 -9.72 -8.78
N GLN A 320 -8.17 -8.71 -8.34
CA GLN A 320 -8.49 -7.86 -7.19
C GLN A 320 -9.93 -7.31 -7.22
N GLY A 321 -10.38 -6.82 -8.37
CA GLY A 321 -11.75 -6.31 -8.52
C GLY A 321 -12.83 -7.36 -8.27
N LYS A 322 -12.57 -8.63 -8.64
CA LYS A 322 -13.46 -9.77 -8.36
C LYS A 322 -13.41 -10.15 -6.88
N ALA A 323 -12.24 -10.07 -6.24
CA ALA A 323 -12.12 -10.30 -4.80
C ALA A 323 -12.94 -9.28 -4.01
N HIS A 324 -12.84 -8.00 -4.35
CA HIS A 324 -13.68 -6.95 -3.75
C HIS A 324 -15.18 -7.21 -3.95
N LYS A 325 -15.57 -7.65 -5.13
CA LYS A 325 -16.97 -8.01 -5.41
C LYS A 325 -17.44 -9.21 -4.60
N TYR A 326 -16.59 -10.20 -4.45
CA TYR A 326 -16.88 -11.35 -3.60
C TYR A 326 -17.05 -10.99 -2.12
N THR A 327 -16.29 -10.01 -1.62
CA THR A 327 -16.49 -9.46 -0.27
C THR A 327 -17.89 -8.85 -0.11
N GLU A 328 -18.38 -8.12 -1.13
CA GLU A 328 -19.76 -7.63 -1.15
C GLU A 328 -20.79 -8.76 -1.17
N GLU A 329 -20.51 -9.88 -1.83
CA GLU A 329 -21.37 -11.07 -1.81
C GLU A 329 -21.41 -11.74 -0.43
N LEU A 330 -20.28 -11.75 0.29
CA LEU A 330 -20.18 -12.32 1.63
C LEU A 330 -20.94 -11.54 2.70
N PHE A 331 -20.90 -10.20 2.63
CA PHE A 331 -21.39 -9.34 3.71
C PHE A 331 -22.56 -8.44 3.31
N GLY A 332 -22.90 -8.35 2.03
CA GLY A 332 -23.88 -7.41 1.48
C GLY A 332 -23.22 -6.18 0.88
N SER A 333 -23.66 -5.75 -0.30
CA SER A 333 -23.11 -4.61 -1.04
C SER A 333 -23.29 -3.27 -0.33
N ASP A 334 -24.30 -3.17 0.55
CA ASP A 334 -24.62 -2.00 1.39
C ASP A 334 -23.87 -2.01 2.74
N HIS A 335 -23.09 -3.04 3.00
CA HIS A 335 -22.27 -3.20 4.21
C HIS A 335 -20.75 -3.25 3.95
N VAL A 336 -20.31 -3.05 2.71
CA VAL A 336 -18.89 -3.05 2.35
C VAL A 336 -18.54 -1.74 1.66
N PHE A 337 -17.59 -0.99 2.25
CA PHE A 337 -17.14 0.31 1.76
C PHE A 337 -15.64 0.35 1.59
N ARG A 338 -15.16 1.05 0.56
CA ARG A 338 -13.74 1.35 0.46
C ARG A 338 -13.29 2.18 1.66
N ALA A 339 -12.17 1.85 2.26
CA ALA A 339 -11.57 2.69 3.28
C ALA A 339 -11.13 4.03 2.67
N GLY A 340 -11.55 5.13 3.30
CA GLY A 340 -11.13 6.47 2.90
C GLY A 340 -9.68 6.73 3.31
N THR A 341 -9.02 7.59 2.54
CA THR A 341 -7.70 8.14 2.89
C THR A 341 -7.73 9.65 2.85
N ILE A 342 -6.93 10.29 3.69
CA ILE A 342 -6.75 11.73 3.70
C ILE A 342 -5.31 12.04 3.33
N GLY A 343 -5.11 12.64 2.17
CA GLY A 343 -3.82 13.09 1.70
C GLY A 343 -3.43 14.39 2.42
N THR A 344 -2.27 14.38 3.06
CA THR A 344 -1.67 15.55 3.70
C THR A 344 -0.48 16.09 2.90
N LEU A 345 -0.13 17.35 3.13
CA LEU A 345 0.97 18.00 2.44
C LEU A 345 2.33 17.51 3.00
N ALA A 346 3.11 16.84 2.15
CA ALA A 346 4.45 16.39 2.50
C ALA A 346 5.49 17.55 2.38
N GLU A 347 6.58 17.46 3.12
CA GLU A 347 7.62 18.49 3.20
C GLU A 347 8.17 18.95 1.83
N LYS A 348 8.52 18.00 0.95
CA LYS A 348 9.03 18.32 -0.39
C LYS A 348 8.00 19.08 -1.24
N THR A 349 6.74 18.72 -1.14
CA THR A 349 5.65 19.39 -1.86
C THR A 349 5.37 20.78 -1.26
N ALA A 350 5.39 20.90 0.06
CA ALA A 350 5.25 22.17 0.78
C ALA A 350 6.34 23.15 0.38
N TYR A 351 7.60 22.69 0.31
CA TYR A 351 8.71 23.51 -0.15
C TYR A 351 8.52 24.01 -1.59
N GLY A 352 8.04 23.15 -2.48
CA GLY A 352 7.68 23.54 -3.86
C GLY A 352 6.58 24.60 -3.91
N TYR A 353 5.61 24.54 -3.01
CA TYR A 353 4.56 25.55 -2.90
C TYR A 353 5.10 26.91 -2.44
N VAL A 354 5.99 26.92 -1.47
CA VAL A 354 6.65 28.15 -1.00
C VAL A 354 7.45 28.78 -2.13
N LEU A 355 8.24 27.99 -2.86
CA LEU A 355 9.00 28.48 -4.01
C LEU A 355 8.10 29.14 -5.06
N LYS A 356 7.06 28.44 -5.48
CA LYS A 356 6.10 28.96 -6.47
C LYS A 356 5.39 30.21 -5.98
N TYR A 357 4.97 30.24 -4.71
CA TYR A 357 4.31 31.38 -4.09
C TYR A 357 5.20 32.63 -4.13
N LEU A 358 6.49 32.47 -3.79
CA LEU A 358 7.47 33.56 -3.80
C LEU A 358 7.80 34.01 -5.22
N GLU A 359 8.00 33.07 -6.15
CA GLU A 359 8.31 33.37 -7.56
C GLU A 359 7.20 34.17 -8.23
N GLU A 360 5.94 33.76 -8.08
CA GLU A 360 4.78 34.48 -8.62
C GLU A 360 4.64 35.91 -8.09
N ARG A 361 5.23 36.18 -6.92
CA ARG A 361 5.20 37.53 -6.26
C ARG A 361 6.52 38.29 -6.35
N GLY A 362 7.49 37.77 -7.12
CA GLY A 362 8.79 38.38 -7.29
C GLY A 362 9.57 38.55 -5.97
N LYS A 363 9.30 37.66 -4.98
CA LYS A 363 9.95 37.68 -3.66
C LYS A 363 11.06 36.66 -3.57
N THR A 364 12.15 36.99 -2.90
CA THR A 364 13.25 36.09 -2.58
C THR A 364 13.49 36.08 -1.08
N LEU A 365 13.55 34.87 -0.49
CA LEU A 365 13.82 34.69 0.94
C LEU A 365 15.04 33.80 1.15
N PRO A 366 15.75 33.90 2.28
CA PRO A 366 16.79 32.95 2.67
C PRO A 366 16.23 31.53 2.77
N LYS A 367 17.07 30.52 2.45
CA LYS A 367 16.66 29.10 2.49
C LYS A 367 16.10 28.69 3.85
N ALA A 368 16.62 29.18 4.94
CA ALA A 368 16.12 28.91 6.30
C ALA A 368 14.66 29.34 6.47
N GLU A 369 14.32 30.54 5.97
CA GLU A 369 12.95 31.06 6.04
C GLU A 369 12.00 30.28 5.10
N MET A 370 12.46 29.93 3.90
CA MET A 370 11.67 29.06 3.01
C MET A 370 11.38 27.70 3.65
N ASN A 371 12.35 27.11 4.36
CA ASN A 371 12.14 25.87 5.12
C ASN A 371 11.14 26.09 6.27
N ARG A 372 11.21 27.18 7.01
CA ARG A 372 10.25 27.52 8.08
C ARG A 372 8.83 27.59 7.52
N LEU A 373 8.65 28.29 6.41
CA LEU A 373 7.36 28.44 5.75
C LEU A 373 6.84 27.07 5.22
N ALA A 374 7.74 26.26 4.68
CA ALA A 374 7.37 24.90 4.22
C ALA A 374 6.92 24.02 5.38
N LEU A 375 7.67 24.02 6.49
CA LEU A 375 7.33 23.23 7.69
C LEU A 375 5.98 23.63 8.29
N GLY A 376 5.63 24.92 8.26
CA GLY A 376 4.31 25.40 8.72
C GLY A 376 3.14 24.95 7.83
N CYS A 377 3.41 24.52 6.58
CA CYS A 377 2.40 23.97 5.68
C CYS A 377 2.33 22.43 5.71
N VAL A 378 3.33 21.75 6.29
CA VAL A 378 3.37 20.28 6.34
C VAL A 378 2.24 19.72 7.19
N GLY A 379 1.66 18.61 6.75
CA GLY A 379 0.60 17.90 7.48
C GLY A 379 -0.80 18.47 7.29
N VAL A 380 -0.94 19.61 6.62
CA VAL A 380 -2.27 20.14 6.28
C VAL A 380 -3.01 19.18 5.36
N LYS A 381 -4.27 18.87 5.70
CA LYS A 381 -5.16 18.02 4.91
C LYS A 381 -5.46 18.69 3.57
N ARG A 382 -5.35 17.95 2.48
CA ARG A 382 -5.49 18.51 1.15
C ARG A 382 -6.54 17.81 0.29
N THR A 383 -6.48 16.50 0.23
CA THR A 383 -7.34 15.69 -0.65
C THR A 383 -7.89 14.50 0.11
N THR A 384 -9.03 14.02 -0.34
CA THR A 384 -9.55 12.72 0.04
C THR A 384 -9.30 11.73 -1.09
N GLY A 385 -9.16 10.46 -0.75
CA GLY A 385 -8.90 9.39 -1.71
C GLY A 385 -9.43 8.06 -1.18
N GLN A 386 -9.15 7.00 -1.92
CA GLN A 386 -9.48 5.63 -1.54
C GLN A 386 -8.21 4.85 -1.19
N HIS A 387 -8.32 3.99 -0.19
CA HIS A 387 -7.27 3.01 0.10
C HIS A 387 -7.19 1.99 -1.06
N PRO A 388 -5.98 1.62 -1.53
CA PRO A 388 -5.84 0.77 -2.73
C PRO A 388 -6.39 -0.65 -2.57
N GLY A 389 -6.52 -1.15 -1.36
CA GLY A 389 -7.00 -2.51 -1.10
C GLY A 389 -7.85 -2.65 0.16
N GLY A 390 -8.00 -1.60 0.95
CA GLY A 390 -8.76 -1.65 2.21
C GLY A 390 -10.26 -1.56 2.00
N LEU A 391 -10.99 -2.54 2.52
CA LEU A 391 -12.45 -2.58 2.58
C LEU A 391 -12.90 -2.59 4.04
N VAL A 392 -13.78 -1.68 4.42
CA VAL A 392 -14.40 -1.63 5.74
C VAL A 392 -15.71 -2.41 5.70
N VAL A 393 -15.88 -3.33 6.61
CA VAL A 393 -17.09 -4.18 6.70
C VAL A 393 -17.95 -3.72 7.87
N ILE A 394 -19.19 -3.38 7.58
CA ILE A 394 -20.20 -2.97 8.56
C ILE A 394 -21.03 -4.20 8.96
N PRO A 395 -21.28 -4.42 10.26
CA PRO A 395 -22.17 -5.50 10.70
C PRO A 395 -23.57 -5.35 10.09
N GLN A 396 -24.23 -6.48 9.80
CA GLN A 396 -25.53 -6.51 9.10
C GLN A 396 -26.67 -5.85 9.87
N ASP A 397 -26.56 -5.68 11.20
CA ASP A 397 -27.54 -5.01 12.06
C ASP A 397 -27.24 -3.52 12.27
N LYS A 398 -26.27 -2.97 11.54
CA LYS A 398 -25.82 -1.57 11.63
C LYS A 398 -25.82 -0.89 10.25
N ASP A 399 -25.89 0.44 10.27
CA ASP A 399 -25.66 1.27 9.12
C ASP A 399 -24.28 1.92 9.18
N VAL A 400 -23.68 2.21 8.05
CA VAL A 400 -22.37 2.89 8.00
C VAL A 400 -22.41 4.25 8.68
N THR A 401 -23.53 4.93 8.65
CA THR A 401 -23.73 6.24 9.28
C THR A 401 -23.75 6.20 10.81
N ASP A 402 -23.87 5.00 11.41
CA ASP A 402 -23.64 4.80 12.86
C ASP A 402 -22.16 5.01 13.24
N PHE A 403 -21.24 4.94 12.27
CA PHE A 403 -19.80 5.02 12.48
C PHE A 403 -19.14 6.21 11.81
N CYS A 404 -19.51 6.51 10.56
CA CYS A 404 -18.93 7.62 9.81
C CYS A 404 -19.80 8.03 8.63
N PRO A 405 -19.66 9.28 8.14
CA PRO A 405 -20.19 9.67 6.84
C PRO A 405 -19.49 8.91 5.70
N VAL A 406 -20.13 8.87 4.54
CA VAL A 406 -19.57 8.32 3.30
C VAL A 406 -19.44 9.40 2.23
N GLN A 407 -18.57 9.18 1.26
CA GLN A 407 -18.31 10.13 0.18
C GLN A 407 -17.86 9.46 -1.12
N HIS A 408 -17.93 10.19 -2.23
CA HIS A 408 -17.21 9.84 -3.45
C HIS A 408 -15.75 10.30 -3.34
N PRO A 409 -14.77 9.45 -3.67
CA PRO A 409 -13.35 9.83 -3.56
C PRO A 409 -13.00 10.97 -4.52
N ALA A 410 -12.08 11.85 -4.10
CA ALA A 410 -11.62 13.02 -4.83
C ALA A 410 -12.76 13.99 -5.28
N ASP A 411 -13.86 14.02 -4.54
CA ASP A 411 -15.04 14.85 -4.83
C ASP A 411 -15.64 14.62 -6.24
N ASP A 412 -15.45 13.42 -6.82
CA ASP A 412 -16.00 13.05 -8.11
C ASP A 412 -17.40 12.43 -7.96
N PRO A 413 -18.47 13.20 -8.24
CA PRO A 413 -19.85 12.71 -8.10
C PRO A 413 -20.24 11.64 -9.12
N ASN A 414 -19.41 11.42 -10.16
CA ASN A 414 -19.66 10.40 -11.18
C ASN A 414 -18.97 9.06 -10.86
N SER A 415 -18.21 8.99 -9.76
CA SER A 415 -17.59 7.75 -9.32
C SER A 415 -18.64 6.78 -8.79
N ASP A 416 -18.60 5.53 -9.25
CA ASP A 416 -19.40 4.44 -8.66
C ASP A 416 -18.86 3.96 -7.31
N ILE A 417 -17.67 4.45 -6.91
CA ILE A 417 -17.01 4.06 -5.67
C ILE A 417 -17.49 4.97 -4.54
N ILE A 418 -17.88 4.35 -3.43
CA ILE A 418 -18.20 5.02 -2.17
C ILE A 418 -17.14 4.66 -1.14
N THR A 419 -16.56 5.67 -0.49
CA THR A 419 -15.58 5.49 0.57
C THR A 419 -16.13 5.96 1.90
N THR A 420 -15.54 5.47 3.00
CA THR A 420 -15.70 6.13 4.30
C THR A 420 -15.07 7.52 4.22
N HIS A 421 -15.73 8.52 4.85
CA HIS A 421 -15.16 9.87 4.93
C HIS A 421 -13.99 9.93 5.91
N PHE A 422 -14.12 9.27 7.06
CA PHE A 422 -13.03 9.17 8.02
C PHE A 422 -11.92 8.26 7.49
N GLU A 423 -10.70 8.64 7.75
CA GLU A 423 -9.53 7.81 7.51
C GLU A 423 -9.58 6.59 8.45
N TYR A 424 -9.20 5.41 7.95
CA TYR A 424 -9.46 4.15 8.67
C TYR A 424 -8.82 4.09 10.07
N HIS A 425 -7.62 4.65 10.28
CA HIS A 425 -6.99 4.64 11.61
C HIS A 425 -7.83 5.28 12.72
N CYS A 426 -8.75 6.18 12.35
CA CYS A 426 -9.71 6.75 13.30
C CYS A 426 -10.80 5.75 13.71
N MET A 427 -10.99 4.65 12.97
CA MET A 427 -12.07 3.67 13.14
C MET A 427 -11.56 2.24 13.35
N GLU A 428 -10.26 2.00 13.39
CA GLU A 428 -9.68 0.65 13.48
C GLU A 428 -10.09 -0.08 14.77
N ALA A 429 -10.43 0.66 15.81
CA ALA A 429 -10.95 0.11 17.06
C ALA A 429 -12.44 -0.28 16.98
N ASN A 430 -13.15 0.15 15.94
CA ASN A 430 -14.61 -0.02 15.82
C ASN A 430 -15.04 -1.03 14.77
N LEU A 431 -14.37 -1.06 13.62
CA LEU A 431 -14.77 -1.82 12.44
C LEU A 431 -13.64 -2.70 11.92
N LEU A 432 -14.03 -3.84 11.35
CA LEU A 432 -13.11 -4.70 10.66
C LEU A 432 -12.75 -4.10 9.29
N LYS A 433 -11.45 -4.04 9.01
CA LYS A 433 -10.91 -3.78 7.67
C LYS A 433 -10.33 -5.06 7.09
N LEU A 434 -10.63 -5.34 5.84
CA LEU A 434 -9.98 -6.38 5.05
C LEU A 434 -9.05 -5.71 4.04
N ASP A 435 -7.77 -6.08 4.07
CA ASP A 435 -6.77 -5.58 3.13
C ASP A 435 -6.59 -6.55 1.97
N GLU A 436 -7.26 -6.26 0.86
CA GLU A 436 -7.28 -7.02 -0.38
C GLU A 436 -6.48 -6.29 -1.46
N LEU A 437 -5.16 -6.43 -1.38
CA LEU A 437 -4.21 -5.69 -2.20
C LEU A 437 -3.98 -6.37 -3.55
N GLY A 438 -3.85 -5.57 -4.61
CA GLY A 438 -3.38 -6.05 -5.91
C GLY A 438 -1.85 -6.15 -5.93
N HIS A 439 -1.33 -7.28 -6.43
CA HIS A 439 0.10 -7.53 -6.52
C HIS A 439 0.47 -8.17 -7.86
N ASP A 440 1.71 -7.92 -8.31
CA ASP A 440 2.19 -8.42 -9.61
C ASP A 440 2.55 -9.90 -9.59
N ASP A 441 3.09 -10.40 -8.47
CA ASP A 441 3.62 -11.77 -8.38
C ASP A 441 2.57 -12.85 -8.64
N PRO A 442 1.37 -12.82 -8.05
CA PRO A 442 0.31 -13.78 -8.38
C PRO A 442 -0.12 -13.73 -9.85
N THR A 443 -0.15 -12.54 -10.47
CA THR A 443 -0.45 -12.40 -11.90
C THR A 443 0.62 -13.07 -12.74
N MET A 444 1.89 -12.81 -12.43
CA MET A 444 3.03 -13.38 -13.14
C MET A 444 3.06 -14.91 -13.02
N ILE A 445 2.82 -15.45 -11.84
CA ILE A 445 2.75 -16.90 -11.62
C ILE A 445 1.61 -17.52 -12.43
N ARG A 446 0.42 -16.89 -12.45
CA ARG A 446 -0.70 -17.37 -13.26
C ARG A 446 -0.33 -17.45 -14.75
N MET A 447 0.31 -16.42 -15.27
CA MET A 447 0.78 -16.42 -16.67
C MET A 447 1.79 -17.53 -16.93
N LEU A 448 2.73 -17.75 -16.00
CA LEU A 448 3.74 -18.82 -16.10
C LEU A 448 3.09 -20.20 -16.08
N GLU A 449 2.14 -20.44 -15.20
CA GLU A 449 1.37 -21.70 -15.16
C GLU A 449 0.58 -21.94 -16.44
N ASP A 450 -0.07 -20.90 -17.00
CA ASP A 450 -0.85 -21.00 -18.25
C ASP A 450 0.04 -21.32 -19.46
N MET A 451 1.25 -20.76 -19.52
CA MET A 451 2.18 -21.00 -20.62
C MET A 451 2.88 -22.37 -20.57
N THR A 452 3.14 -22.88 -19.36
CA THR A 452 4.01 -24.06 -19.16
C THR A 452 3.26 -25.30 -18.71
N GLY A 453 2.06 -25.15 -18.13
CA GLY A 453 1.34 -26.24 -17.48
C GLY A 453 1.94 -26.70 -16.14
N VAL A 454 2.98 -26.02 -15.64
CA VAL A 454 3.63 -26.32 -14.35
C VAL A 454 2.78 -25.75 -13.22
N ASN A 455 2.49 -26.58 -12.20
CA ASN A 455 1.88 -26.08 -10.97
C ASN A 455 2.96 -25.43 -10.08
N ALA A 456 2.88 -24.12 -9.89
CA ALA A 456 3.88 -23.37 -9.12
C ALA A 456 3.99 -23.83 -7.65
N ARG A 457 2.91 -24.36 -7.07
CA ARG A 457 2.91 -24.86 -5.68
C ARG A 457 3.72 -26.15 -5.50
N GLU A 458 4.00 -26.87 -6.57
CA GLU A 458 4.79 -28.12 -6.58
C GLU A 458 6.29 -27.86 -6.83
N ILE A 459 6.68 -26.63 -7.12
CA ILE A 459 8.08 -26.26 -7.33
C ILE A 459 8.86 -26.44 -6.01
N PRO A 460 9.95 -27.23 -6.02
CA PRO A 460 10.77 -27.43 -4.82
C PRO A 460 11.54 -26.15 -4.47
N LEU A 461 11.51 -25.75 -3.17
CA LEU A 461 12.21 -24.56 -2.68
C LEU A 461 13.71 -24.78 -2.44
N ASP A 462 14.24 -25.92 -2.81
CA ASP A 462 15.65 -26.32 -2.70
C ASP A 462 16.27 -26.71 -4.04
N ASP A 463 15.61 -26.37 -5.16
CA ASP A 463 16.17 -26.64 -6.49
C ASP A 463 17.58 -26.01 -6.63
N PRO A 464 18.64 -26.82 -6.88
CA PRO A 464 20.02 -26.33 -6.83
C PRO A 464 20.34 -25.28 -7.88
N ASP A 465 19.81 -25.42 -9.09
CA ASP A 465 20.05 -24.48 -10.18
C ASP A 465 19.35 -23.15 -9.91
N THR A 466 18.13 -23.18 -9.38
CA THR A 466 17.41 -21.98 -8.95
C THR A 466 18.13 -21.29 -7.80
N MET A 467 18.56 -22.02 -6.77
CA MET A 467 19.35 -21.45 -5.67
C MET A 467 20.67 -20.85 -6.19
N GLY A 468 21.26 -21.46 -7.18
CA GLY A 468 22.52 -21.03 -7.79
C GLY A 468 22.49 -19.63 -8.38
N ILE A 469 21.35 -19.18 -8.93
CA ILE A 469 21.27 -17.83 -9.55
C ILE A 469 21.42 -16.69 -8.54
N PHE A 470 21.20 -16.95 -7.26
CA PHE A 470 21.41 -15.95 -6.20
C PHE A 470 22.89 -15.69 -5.87
N CYS A 471 23.78 -16.56 -6.33
CA CYS A 471 25.24 -16.46 -6.11
C CYS A 471 26.05 -16.29 -7.40
N SER A 472 25.48 -16.68 -8.56
CA SER A 472 26.20 -16.73 -9.84
C SER A 472 25.21 -16.61 -10.99
N ALA A 473 25.67 -16.14 -12.14
CA ALA A 473 24.92 -16.18 -13.40
C ALA A 473 25.08 -17.51 -14.14
N ALA A 474 25.97 -18.40 -13.68
CA ALA A 474 26.29 -19.67 -14.34
C ALA A 474 25.07 -20.60 -14.59
N PRO A 475 24.08 -20.74 -13.71
CA PRO A 475 22.88 -21.55 -14.00
C PRO A 475 22.05 -21.02 -15.18
N LEU A 476 22.23 -19.77 -15.57
CA LEU A 476 21.61 -19.16 -16.75
C LEU A 476 22.45 -19.37 -18.04
N GLY A 477 23.58 -20.07 -17.95
CA GLY A 477 24.53 -20.23 -19.04
C GLY A 477 25.42 -19.00 -19.28
N LEU A 478 25.55 -18.11 -18.29
CA LEU A 478 26.33 -16.88 -18.38
C LEU A 478 27.58 -16.92 -17.50
N THR A 479 28.50 -15.99 -17.70
CA THR A 479 29.68 -15.81 -16.87
C THR A 479 29.47 -14.70 -15.84
N ASP A 480 30.19 -14.78 -14.72
CA ASP A 480 30.07 -13.83 -13.60
C ASP A 480 30.87 -12.52 -13.81
N ASP A 481 31.59 -12.39 -14.93
CA ASP A 481 32.44 -11.26 -15.28
C ASP A 481 31.78 -10.26 -16.24
N ASP A 482 30.55 -10.53 -16.71
CA ASP A 482 29.81 -9.59 -17.54
C ASP A 482 29.53 -8.29 -16.78
N PRO A 483 29.86 -7.11 -17.34
CA PRO A 483 29.76 -5.83 -16.62
C PRO A 483 28.31 -5.36 -16.40
N ILE A 484 27.33 -5.93 -17.09
CA ILE A 484 25.91 -5.58 -16.96
C ILE A 484 25.17 -6.59 -16.12
N VAL A 485 25.29 -7.88 -16.42
CA VAL A 485 24.65 -8.95 -15.65
C VAL A 485 25.33 -9.14 -14.30
N GLY A 486 26.66 -9.07 -14.24
CA GLY A 486 27.43 -9.21 -12.99
C GLY A 486 27.36 -10.62 -12.42
N LYS A 487 27.49 -10.71 -11.08
CA LYS A 487 27.70 -11.96 -10.35
C LYS A 487 26.43 -12.66 -9.86
N THR A 488 25.26 -12.28 -10.35
CA THR A 488 23.98 -12.91 -9.97
C THR A 488 23.05 -13.04 -11.16
N GLY A 489 22.21 -14.05 -11.18
CA GLY A 489 21.19 -14.28 -12.20
C GLY A 489 19.82 -13.75 -11.83
N THR A 490 19.71 -12.74 -10.96
CA THR A 490 18.44 -12.33 -10.35
C THR A 490 17.77 -11.11 -10.99
N ILE A 491 18.24 -10.65 -12.16
CA ILE A 491 17.56 -9.58 -12.90
C ILE A 491 16.11 -9.99 -13.17
N GLY A 492 15.17 -9.10 -12.81
CA GLY A 492 13.73 -9.34 -13.00
C GLY A 492 13.07 -10.26 -11.97
N ILE A 493 13.83 -10.80 -11.01
CA ILE A 493 13.27 -11.60 -9.91
C ILE A 493 12.75 -10.67 -8.82
N PRO A 494 11.48 -10.81 -8.38
CA PRO A 494 10.96 -10.07 -7.24
C PRO A 494 11.87 -10.19 -6.01
N GLU A 495 11.96 -9.17 -5.19
CA GLU A 495 12.76 -9.09 -3.96
C GLU A 495 14.29 -9.01 -4.17
N PHE A 496 14.84 -9.61 -5.23
CA PHE A 496 16.28 -9.80 -5.43
C PHE A 496 16.82 -9.20 -6.74
N GLY A 497 16.01 -8.46 -7.47
CA GLY A 497 16.36 -7.95 -8.81
C GLY A 497 16.93 -6.53 -8.85
N THR A 498 16.80 -5.74 -7.78
CA THR A 498 17.33 -4.38 -7.73
C THR A 498 18.84 -4.35 -7.54
N GLY A 499 19.52 -3.28 -7.96
CA GLY A 499 20.97 -3.14 -7.77
C GLY A 499 21.39 -3.28 -6.29
N PHE A 500 20.60 -2.73 -5.38
CA PHE A 500 20.82 -2.84 -3.94
C PHE A 500 20.76 -4.29 -3.43
N THR A 501 19.71 -5.02 -3.78
CA THR A 501 19.53 -6.41 -3.35
C THR A 501 20.51 -7.35 -4.03
N ARG A 502 20.85 -7.10 -5.30
CA ARG A 502 21.87 -7.88 -6.02
C ARG A 502 23.26 -7.70 -5.41
N GLN A 503 23.61 -6.49 -4.96
CA GLN A 503 24.87 -6.27 -4.23
C GLN A 503 24.87 -7.01 -2.88
N MET A 504 23.73 -7.02 -2.18
CA MET A 504 23.58 -7.79 -0.94
C MET A 504 23.79 -9.30 -1.16
N LEU A 505 23.30 -9.84 -2.27
CA LEU A 505 23.55 -11.23 -2.66
C LEU A 505 25.05 -11.50 -2.90
N VAL A 506 25.75 -10.59 -3.55
CA VAL A 506 27.21 -10.68 -3.75
C VAL A 506 27.96 -10.67 -2.42
N ASP A 507 27.56 -9.79 -1.51
CA ASP A 507 28.20 -9.63 -0.20
C ASP A 507 27.98 -10.85 0.71
N THR A 508 26.86 -11.55 0.58
CA THR A 508 26.43 -12.63 1.52
C THR A 508 26.55 -14.03 0.96
N GLN A 509 26.57 -14.21 -0.36
CA GLN A 509 26.66 -15.53 -1.03
C GLN A 509 25.69 -16.58 -0.44
N PRO A 510 24.36 -16.39 -0.53
CA PRO A 510 23.38 -17.26 0.10
C PRO A 510 23.38 -18.66 -0.52
N LYS A 511 23.31 -19.70 0.31
CA LYS A 511 23.28 -21.10 -0.13
C LYS A 511 22.05 -21.89 0.35
N GLY A 512 21.09 -21.21 0.95
CA GLY A 512 19.89 -21.80 1.46
C GLY A 512 18.71 -20.83 1.46
N PHE A 513 17.51 -21.38 1.52
CA PHE A 513 16.27 -20.61 1.52
C PHE A 513 16.16 -19.68 2.75
N ASP A 514 16.58 -20.14 3.93
CA ASP A 514 16.56 -19.32 5.15
C ASP A 514 17.41 -18.05 5.03
N ILE A 515 18.55 -18.14 4.37
CA ILE A 515 19.38 -16.95 4.11
C ILE A 515 18.66 -15.98 3.19
N LEU A 516 17.96 -16.44 2.16
CA LEU A 516 17.15 -15.58 1.30
C LEU A 516 16.04 -14.86 2.07
N VAL A 517 15.39 -15.54 3.00
CA VAL A 517 14.39 -14.96 3.91
C VAL A 517 15.02 -13.85 4.75
N ARG A 518 16.21 -14.09 5.30
CA ARG A 518 16.94 -13.10 6.10
C ARG A 518 17.36 -11.88 5.27
N LEU A 519 17.82 -12.08 4.04
CA LEU A 519 18.15 -11.00 3.10
C LEU A 519 16.93 -10.15 2.73
N SER A 520 15.79 -10.79 2.54
CA SER A 520 14.51 -10.06 2.35
C SER A 520 14.20 -9.18 3.57
N GLY A 521 14.41 -9.67 4.77
CA GLY A 521 14.29 -8.89 6.01
C GLY A 521 15.24 -7.68 6.04
N PHE A 522 16.49 -7.83 5.63
CA PHE A 522 17.47 -6.73 5.56
C PHE A 522 17.04 -5.64 4.58
N SER A 523 16.48 -6.00 3.44
CA SER A 523 16.08 -5.04 2.40
C SER A 523 14.78 -4.30 2.73
N HIS A 524 13.85 -4.95 3.41
CA HIS A 524 12.57 -4.37 3.80
C HIS A 524 12.63 -3.55 5.09
N GLY A 525 13.57 -3.87 5.99
CA GLY A 525 13.76 -3.12 7.22
C GLY A 525 14.43 -1.77 6.99
N THR A 526 14.31 -0.87 7.96
CA THR A 526 14.97 0.43 7.94
C THR A 526 16.11 0.43 8.96
N ASP A 527 17.32 0.81 8.52
CA ASP A 527 18.57 0.79 9.30
C ASP A 527 18.92 -0.61 9.85
N VAL A 528 18.63 -1.62 9.06
CA VAL A 528 18.93 -3.02 9.38
C VAL A 528 20.19 -3.51 8.66
N TRP A 529 20.36 -3.16 7.39
CA TRP A 529 21.48 -3.62 6.57
C TRP A 529 22.66 -2.65 6.58
N LEU A 530 22.52 -1.45 5.96
CA LEU A 530 23.60 -0.47 5.89
C LEU A 530 23.89 0.13 7.27
N GLY A 531 25.18 0.20 7.63
CA GLY A 531 25.61 0.70 8.93
C GLY A 531 25.29 -0.22 10.11
N ASN A 532 24.78 -1.42 9.85
CA ASN A 532 24.37 -2.39 10.86
C ASN A 532 24.81 -3.82 10.47
N ALA A 533 23.91 -4.68 10.00
CA ALA A 533 24.21 -6.09 9.69
C ALA A 533 25.33 -6.23 8.67
N LYS A 534 25.39 -5.40 7.63
CA LYS A 534 26.47 -5.42 6.64
C LYS A 534 27.84 -5.26 7.29
N ASP A 535 28.00 -4.28 8.17
CA ASP A 535 29.27 -3.99 8.83
C ASP A 535 29.71 -5.15 9.73
N LEU A 536 28.77 -5.76 10.44
CA LEU A 536 29.03 -6.93 11.30
C LEU A 536 29.49 -8.15 10.50
N ILE A 537 28.88 -8.38 9.34
CA ILE A 537 29.19 -9.51 8.46
C ILE A 537 30.54 -9.28 7.77
N MET A 538 30.77 -8.10 7.20
CA MET A 538 31.99 -7.77 6.46
C MET A 538 33.23 -7.69 7.37
N SER A 539 33.06 -7.29 8.63
CA SER A 539 34.14 -7.29 9.63
C SER A 539 34.44 -8.66 10.24
N GLY A 540 33.62 -9.69 9.94
CA GLY A 540 33.72 -11.01 10.55
C GLY A 540 33.27 -11.07 12.02
N THR A 541 32.65 -10.03 12.55
CA THR A 541 32.08 -9.99 13.92
C THR A 541 30.95 -10.99 14.09
N ALA A 542 30.11 -11.13 13.06
CA ALA A 542 28.98 -12.05 13.02
C ALA A 542 28.82 -12.68 11.64
N THR A 543 28.20 -13.84 11.58
CA THR A 543 27.73 -14.43 10.31
C THR A 543 26.35 -13.90 9.95
N VAL A 544 25.90 -14.12 8.70
CA VAL A 544 24.57 -13.73 8.25
C VAL A 544 23.48 -14.28 9.18
N ASN A 545 23.62 -15.55 9.61
CA ASN A 545 22.65 -16.22 10.49
C ASN A 545 22.60 -15.68 11.92
N GLN A 546 23.63 -14.98 12.35
CA GLN A 546 23.70 -14.39 13.69
C GLN A 546 23.16 -12.97 13.76
N THR A 547 23.01 -12.30 12.63
CA THR A 547 22.51 -10.93 12.56
C THR A 547 20.99 -10.88 12.51
N VAL A 548 20.41 -9.76 12.93
CA VAL A 548 18.96 -9.55 12.93
C VAL A 548 18.48 -9.19 11.54
N GLY A 549 17.67 -10.05 10.93
CA GLY A 549 17.02 -9.79 9.64
C GLY A 549 15.54 -9.42 9.76
N CYS A 550 14.83 -10.00 10.73
CA CYS A 550 13.43 -9.75 10.99
C CYS A 550 13.15 -9.69 12.50
N ARG A 551 11.95 -9.20 12.87
CA ARG A 551 11.59 -9.05 14.29
C ARG A 551 11.60 -10.38 15.06
N ASP A 552 11.18 -11.46 14.42
CA ASP A 552 11.11 -12.80 15.02
C ASP A 552 12.50 -13.32 15.44
N ASP A 553 13.55 -12.94 14.73
CA ASP A 553 14.94 -13.28 15.09
C ASP A 553 15.30 -12.79 16.48
N ILE A 554 14.87 -11.59 16.85
CA ILE A 554 15.14 -11.01 18.16
C ILE A 554 14.47 -11.84 19.25
N MET A 555 13.19 -12.11 19.13
CA MET A 555 12.42 -12.86 20.11
C MET A 555 12.99 -14.26 20.32
N LEU A 556 13.22 -14.99 19.23
CA LEU A 556 13.77 -16.36 19.27
C LEU A 556 15.17 -16.39 19.86
N TYR A 557 16.03 -15.41 19.48
CA TYR A 557 17.38 -15.34 20.03
C TYR A 557 17.40 -15.10 21.55
N LEU A 558 16.64 -14.11 22.01
CA LEU A 558 16.58 -13.79 23.44
C LEU A 558 16.00 -14.96 24.27
N ILE A 559 14.96 -15.64 23.77
CA ILE A 559 14.41 -16.85 24.40
C ILE A 559 15.46 -17.98 24.43
N SER A 560 16.22 -18.17 23.35
CA SER A 560 17.28 -19.18 23.29
C SER A 560 18.42 -18.94 24.32
N ARG A 561 18.58 -17.70 24.75
CA ARG A 561 19.50 -17.30 25.83
C ARG A 561 18.92 -17.47 27.22
N GLY A 562 17.70 -17.98 27.34
CA GLY A 562 17.00 -18.22 28.60
C GLY A 562 16.23 -17.01 29.14
N MET A 563 16.02 -15.96 28.37
CA MET A 563 15.22 -14.82 28.77
C MET A 563 13.72 -15.16 28.78
N ASP A 564 12.97 -14.48 29.63
CA ASP A 564 11.50 -14.58 29.68
C ASP A 564 10.85 -14.24 28.33
N ALA A 565 9.88 -15.04 27.91
CA ALA A 565 9.24 -14.89 26.59
C ALA A 565 8.48 -13.57 26.43
N LYS A 566 7.78 -13.10 27.50
CA LYS A 566 7.05 -11.82 27.44
C LYS A 566 7.99 -10.63 27.41
N LEU A 567 9.11 -10.70 28.15
CA LEU A 567 10.15 -9.67 28.09
C LEU A 567 10.81 -9.63 26.72
N SER A 568 11.18 -10.80 26.17
CA SER A 568 11.73 -10.92 24.83
C SER A 568 10.82 -10.33 23.77
N PHE A 569 9.52 -10.58 23.87
CA PHE A 569 8.51 -9.98 22.99
C PHE A 569 8.44 -8.45 23.13
N LYS A 570 8.47 -7.91 24.35
CA LYS A 570 8.44 -6.45 24.59
C LYS A 570 9.68 -5.76 24.02
N ILE A 571 10.86 -6.36 24.18
CA ILE A 571 12.11 -5.85 23.59
C ILE A 571 11.98 -5.85 22.05
N MET A 572 11.58 -6.96 21.47
CA MET A 572 11.37 -7.11 20.04
C MET A 572 10.39 -6.05 19.49
N GLU A 573 9.23 -5.87 20.12
CA GLU A 573 8.22 -4.88 19.72
C GLU A 573 8.74 -3.43 19.78
N SER A 574 9.54 -3.11 20.79
CA SER A 574 10.16 -1.79 20.95
C SER A 574 11.22 -1.53 19.90
N VAL A 575 12.04 -2.52 19.58
CA VAL A 575 13.06 -2.44 18.53
C VAL A 575 12.41 -2.29 17.16
N ARG A 576 11.45 -3.17 16.81
CA ARG A 576 10.85 -3.15 15.47
C ARG A 576 10.10 -1.84 15.14
N LYS A 577 9.56 -1.15 16.14
CA LYS A 577 8.89 0.16 15.99
C LYS A 577 9.86 1.34 16.10
N GLY A 578 11.15 1.09 16.20
CA GLY A 578 12.18 2.11 16.33
C GLY A 578 12.12 2.91 17.64
N LYS A 579 11.41 2.42 18.65
CA LYS A 579 11.32 3.11 19.96
C LYS A 579 12.68 3.13 20.65
N VAL A 580 13.42 2.01 20.60
CA VAL A 580 14.77 1.91 21.16
C VAL A 580 15.73 2.87 20.46
N LYS A 581 15.67 2.99 19.13
CA LYS A 581 16.50 3.94 18.39
C LYS A 581 16.25 5.39 18.80
N ARG A 582 15.00 5.77 19.04
CA ARG A 582 14.60 7.13 19.41
C ARG A 582 14.82 7.48 20.87
N GLY A 583 14.61 6.54 21.78
CA GLY A 583 14.55 6.80 23.23
C GLY A 583 15.43 5.89 24.09
N GLY A 584 16.19 4.97 23.50
CA GLY A 584 16.98 3.97 24.23
C GLY A 584 16.15 2.78 24.70
N PHE A 585 16.83 1.80 25.30
CA PHE A 585 16.20 0.68 25.98
C PHE A 585 15.54 1.15 27.29
N GLN A 586 14.50 0.46 27.72
CA GLN A 586 13.92 0.68 29.05
C GLN A 586 14.90 0.20 30.13
N ASP A 587 14.76 0.78 31.33
CA ASP A 587 15.61 0.45 32.47
C ASP A 587 15.61 -1.05 32.77
N GLY A 588 16.78 -1.61 32.99
CA GLY A 588 16.99 -3.03 33.28
C GLY A 588 17.02 -3.98 32.08
N TRP A 589 16.65 -3.54 30.86
CA TRP A 589 16.64 -4.43 29.70
C TRP A 589 18.04 -4.78 29.21
N VAL A 590 18.94 -3.81 29.17
CA VAL A 590 20.33 -4.02 28.77
C VAL A 590 21.03 -4.94 29.75
N GLU A 591 20.90 -4.70 31.05
CA GLU A 591 21.46 -5.51 32.12
C GLU A 591 20.96 -6.95 32.04
N THR A 592 19.63 -7.14 31.84
CA THR A 592 19.06 -8.48 31.71
C THR A 592 19.62 -9.22 30.48
N MET A 593 19.75 -8.53 29.34
CA MET A 593 20.37 -9.14 28.14
C MET A 593 21.82 -9.54 28.40
N GLN A 594 22.60 -8.69 29.06
CA GLN A 594 24.00 -8.97 29.43
C GLN A 594 24.13 -10.15 30.41
N GLU A 595 23.27 -10.22 31.43
CA GLU A 595 23.21 -11.36 32.37
C GLU A 595 22.93 -12.69 31.68
N HIS A 596 22.14 -12.69 30.59
CA HIS A 596 21.88 -13.86 29.77
C HIS A 596 22.90 -14.10 28.65
N GLY A 597 24.03 -13.37 28.68
CA GLY A 597 25.15 -13.55 27.75
C GLY A 597 24.87 -13.05 26.33
N VAL A 598 24.00 -12.06 26.17
CA VAL A 598 23.79 -11.39 24.87
C VAL A 598 25.00 -10.51 24.59
N PRO A 599 25.69 -10.67 23.42
CA PRO A 599 26.89 -9.91 23.13
C PRO A 599 26.61 -8.41 22.94
N GLU A 600 27.56 -7.56 23.31
CA GLU A 600 27.45 -6.12 23.16
C GLU A 600 27.17 -5.67 21.71
N TRP A 601 27.80 -6.30 20.72
CA TRP A 601 27.54 -5.99 19.32
C TRP A 601 26.08 -6.22 18.91
N TYR A 602 25.42 -7.25 19.51
CA TYR A 602 24.02 -7.55 19.26
C TYR A 602 23.12 -6.45 19.83
N ILE A 603 23.36 -6.06 21.08
CA ILE A 603 22.61 -4.97 21.76
C ILE A 603 22.77 -3.66 20.99
N THR A 604 24.01 -3.35 20.55
CA THR A 604 24.30 -2.18 19.72
C THR A 604 23.56 -2.24 18.39
N SER A 605 23.52 -3.41 17.74
CA SER A 605 22.75 -3.62 16.50
C SER A 605 21.27 -3.31 16.69
N LEU A 606 20.65 -3.81 17.75
CA LEU A 606 19.24 -3.53 18.07
C LEU A 606 18.96 -2.04 18.22
N SER A 607 19.89 -1.29 18.82
CA SER A 607 19.73 0.16 19.05
C SER A 607 19.72 1.01 17.77
N LYS A 608 20.25 0.48 16.68
CA LYS A 608 20.30 1.17 15.37
C LYS A 608 19.01 1.03 14.54
N ILE A 609 18.21 0.01 14.80
CA ILE A 609 17.06 -0.39 13.97
C ILE A 609 15.93 0.61 14.11
N ALA A 610 15.45 1.13 12.97
CA ALA A 610 14.30 2.01 12.91
C ALA A 610 12.99 1.25 12.65
N TYR A 611 13.03 0.20 11.82
CA TYR A 611 11.88 -0.65 11.52
C TYR A 611 12.28 -2.06 11.11
N LEU A 612 11.54 -3.08 11.57
CA LEU A 612 11.69 -4.49 11.17
C LEU A 612 10.39 -5.09 10.67
N PHE A 613 10.51 -5.90 9.63
CA PHE A 613 9.41 -6.71 9.12
C PHE A 613 9.28 -8.05 9.85
N PRO A 614 8.07 -8.70 9.80
CA PRO A 614 7.88 -10.06 10.31
C PRO A 614 8.56 -11.10 9.41
N LYS A 615 9.07 -12.18 10.01
CA LYS A 615 9.61 -13.33 9.26
C LYS A 615 8.58 -13.96 8.33
N ALA A 616 7.34 -14.08 8.78
CA ALA A 616 6.24 -14.62 8.00
C ALA A 616 6.04 -13.86 6.66
N HIS A 617 6.12 -12.53 6.70
CA HIS A 617 6.08 -11.70 5.49
C HIS A 617 7.23 -12.04 4.54
N ALA A 618 8.45 -12.08 5.05
CA ALA A 618 9.63 -12.40 4.25
C ALA A 618 9.54 -13.80 3.62
N VAL A 619 9.11 -14.81 4.39
CA VAL A 619 8.92 -16.19 3.88
C VAL A 619 7.93 -16.23 2.72
N ALA A 620 6.76 -15.60 2.87
CA ALA A 620 5.74 -15.60 1.83
C ALA A 620 6.23 -14.96 0.51
N TYR A 621 6.91 -13.84 0.61
CA TYR A 621 7.47 -13.14 -0.57
C TYR A 621 8.64 -13.89 -1.20
N VAL A 622 9.53 -14.49 -0.41
CA VAL A 622 10.65 -15.30 -0.93
C VAL A 622 10.14 -16.58 -1.59
N MET A 623 9.08 -17.22 -1.08
CA MET A 623 8.47 -18.36 -1.76
C MET A 623 8.00 -18.01 -3.17
N MET A 624 7.28 -16.88 -3.34
CA MET A 624 6.85 -16.41 -4.65
C MET A 624 8.04 -16.07 -5.56
N ALA A 625 9.02 -15.34 -5.04
CA ALA A 625 10.22 -14.98 -5.77
C ALA A 625 11.02 -16.21 -6.22
N PHE A 626 11.16 -17.20 -5.36
CA PHE A 626 11.88 -18.44 -5.68
C PHE A 626 11.15 -19.26 -6.78
N ARG A 627 9.83 -19.33 -6.74
CA ARG A 627 9.01 -19.95 -7.78
C ARG A 627 9.18 -19.26 -9.13
N ILE A 628 9.16 -17.93 -9.16
CA ILE A 628 9.42 -17.14 -10.37
C ILE A 628 10.87 -17.36 -10.86
N ALA A 629 11.84 -17.40 -9.95
CA ALA A 629 13.23 -17.72 -10.27
C ALA A 629 13.40 -19.11 -10.90
N TRP A 630 12.65 -20.10 -10.42
CA TRP A 630 12.62 -21.43 -11.01
C TRP A 630 12.21 -21.40 -12.48
N PHE A 631 11.14 -20.65 -12.83
CA PHE A 631 10.74 -20.48 -14.23
C PHE A 631 11.82 -19.78 -15.06
N LYS A 632 12.52 -18.80 -14.50
CA LYS A 632 13.64 -18.13 -15.19
C LYS A 632 14.73 -19.11 -15.58
N VAL A 633 15.03 -20.07 -14.72
CA VAL A 633 16.06 -21.10 -14.96
C VAL A 633 15.54 -22.18 -15.90
N HIS A 634 14.38 -22.77 -15.64
CA HIS A 634 13.88 -23.96 -16.31
C HIS A 634 12.95 -23.70 -17.49
N GLU A 635 12.22 -22.56 -17.46
CA GLU A 635 11.26 -22.15 -18.50
C GLU A 635 11.52 -20.69 -18.93
N PRO A 636 12.72 -20.36 -19.44
CA PRO A 636 13.16 -18.98 -19.61
C PRO A 636 12.28 -18.15 -20.53
N LEU A 637 11.80 -18.69 -21.65
CA LEU A 637 10.94 -17.93 -22.57
C LEU A 637 9.62 -17.56 -21.93
N ALA A 638 9.03 -18.43 -21.11
CA ALA A 638 7.83 -18.13 -20.35
C ALA A 638 8.10 -17.03 -19.31
N PHE A 639 9.22 -17.12 -18.60
CA PHE A 639 9.62 -16.09 -17.63
C PHE A 639 9.76 -14.70 -18.28
N TYR A 640 10.54 -14.60 -19.37
CA TYR A 640 10.74 -13.31 -20.03
C TYR A 640 9.46 -12.79 -20.68
N SER A 641 8.60 -13.67 -21.22
CA SER A 641 7.28 -13.29 -21.72
C SER A 641 6.44 -12.61 -20.63
N ALA A 642 6.34 -13.22 -19.47
CA ALA A 642 5.58 -12.67 -18.32
C ALA A 642 6.23 -11.40 -17.77
N TYR A 643 7.54 -11.35 -17.66
CA TYR A 643 8.27 -10.19 -17.18
C TYR A 643 8.11 -8.98 -18.10
N PHE A 644 8.33 -9.14 -19.40
CA PHE A 644 8.18 -8.06 -20.36
C PHE A 644 6.73 -7.62 -20.51
N TYR A 645 5.75 -8.52 -20.39
CA TYR A 645 4.34 -8.15 -20.27
C TYR A 645 4.11 -7.16 -19.12
N ARG A 646 4.59 -7.46 -17.93
CA ARG A 646 4.45 -6.58 -16.76
C ARG A 646 5.15 -5.23 -16.98
N ARG A 647 6.29 -5.22 -17.65
CA ARG A 647 7.02 -3.98 -17.98
C ARG A 647 6.27 -3.15 -19.02
N SER A 648 5.65 -3.78 -20.03
CA SER A 648 4.81 -3.10 -21.02
C SER A 648 3.57 -2.45 -20.42
N GLN A 649 2.93 -3.10 -19.44
CA GLN A 649 1.78 -2.54 -18.72
C GLN A 649 2.12 -1.23 -17.95
N LYS A 650 3.38 -1.02 -17.62
CA LYS A 650 3.90 0.17 -16.93
C LYS A 650 4.54 1.19 -17.89
N ASP A 651 4.34 1.05 -19.18
CA ASP A 651 5.01 1.86 -20.23
C ASP A 651 6.56 1.87 -20.07
N SER A 652 7.09 0.73 -19.63
CA SER A 652 8.53 0.55 -19.35
C SER A 652 9.21 -0.45 -20.31
N PHE A 653 8.55 -0.85 -21.37
CA PHE A 653 9.10 -1.63 -22.49
C PHE A 653 8.79 -0.89 -23.81
N ASP A 654 9.83 -0.50 -24.53
CA ASP A 654 9.74 0.14 -25.84
C ASP A 654 10.27 -0.82 -26.91
N ALA A 655 9.38 -1.34 -27.74
CA ALA A 655 9.71 -2.33 -28.74
C ALA A 655 10.74 -1.81 -29.76
N ASP A 656 10.66 -0.56 -30.19
CA ASP A 656 11.64 0.01 -31.13
C ASP A 656 13.06 0.03 -30.54
N MET A 657 13.19 0.34 -29.26
CA MET A 657 14.47 0.37 -28.56
C MET A 657 14.98 -1.04 -28.22
N MET A 658 14.11 -1.92 -27.75
CA MET A 658 14.49 -3.16 -27.05
C MET A 658 14.61 -4.39 -27.97
N THR A 659 14.13 -4.30 -29.19
CA THR A 659 14.21 -5.41 -30.15
C THR A 659 15.38 -5.32 -31.15
N ARG A 660 16.28 -4.36 -30.97
CA ARG A 660 17.43 -4.11 -31.86
C ARG A 660 18.65 -5.00 -31.63
N GLY A 661 18.58 -5.96 -30.71
CA GLY A 661 19.63 -6.93 -30.44
C GLY A 661 20.68 -6.48 -29.42
N LEU A 662 21.60 -7.41 -29.11
CA LEU A 662 22.55 -7.32 -28.00
C LEU A 662 23.44 -6.06 -28.01
N ASP A 663 24.06 -5.76 -29.18
CA ASP A 663 25.02 -4.65 -29.25
C ASP A 663 24.37 -3.26 -29.12
N TYR A 664 23.17 -3.11 -29.64
CA TYR A 664 22.40 -1.88 -29.46
C TYR A 664 22.00 -1.72 -28.00
N THR A 665 21.49 -2.78 -27.38
CA THR A 665 21.04 -2.78 -25.97
C THR A 665 22.21 -2.44 -25.04
N ARG A 666 23.40 -3.03 -25.27
CA ARG A 666 24.62 -2.71 -24.51
C ARG A 666 24.99 -1.24 -24.58
N ARG A 667 25.00 -0.66 -25.79
CA ARG A 667 25.29 0.76 -25.99
C ARG A 667 24.30 1.66 -25.27
N LYS A 668 23.00 1.33 -25.35
CA LYS A 668 21.95 2.12 -24.74
C LYS A 668 22.00 2.07 -23.20
N ILE A 669 22.31 0.93 -22.63
CA ILE A 669 22.53 0.79 -21.17
C ILE A 669 23.70 1.67 -20.74
N ASN A 670 24.82 1.62 -21.43
CA ASN A 670 25.99 2.43 -21.10
C ASN A 670 25.73 3.94 -21.28
N GLU A 671 24.98 4.33 -22.29
CA GLU A 671 24.54 5.72 -22.48
C GLU A 671 23.75 6.21 -21.27
N LEU A 672 22.74 5.45 -20.83
CA LEU A 672 21.90 5.80 -19.67
C LEU A 672 22.70 5.81 -18.35
N ARG A 673 23.56 4.81 -18.13
CA ARG A 673 24.39 4.74 -16.91
C ARG A 673 25.39 5.89 -16.77
N ASN A 674 25.82 6.49 -17.89
CA ASN A 674 26.76 7.62 -17.91
C ASN A 674 26.07 8.99 -17.80
N LYS A 675 24.73 9.06 -17.78
CA LYS A 675 24.01 10.31 -17.56
C LYS A 675 24.15 10.77 -16.11
N PRO A 676 24.38 12.07 -15.86
CA PRO A 676 24.49 12.61 -14.49
C PRO A 676 23.21 12.44 -13.66
N THR A 677 22.05 12.49 -14.33
CA THR A 677 20.72 12.33 -13.72
C THR A 677 19.78 11.68 -14.71
N LEU A 678 19.06 10.66 -14.27
CA LEU A 678 18.01 9.99 -15.04
C LEU A 678 16.65 10.55 -14.64
N THR A 679 15.73 10.62 -15.60
CA THR A 679 14.31 10.78 -15.30
C THR A 679 13.74 9.46 -14.79
N ALA A 680 12.61 9.48 -14.08
CA ALA A 680 11.95 8.27 -13.60
C ALA A 680 11.64 7.28 -14.74
N LYS A 681 11.23 7.79 -15.92
CA LYS A 681 11.00 6.95 -17.11
C LYS A 681 12.30 6.30 -17.61
N GLU A 682 13.41 7.03 -17.63
CA GLU A 682 14.71 6.49 -18.02
C GLU A 682 15.24 5.44 -17.04
N GLU A 683 15.00 5.63 -15.75
CA GLU A 683 15.31 4.62 -14.72
C GLU A 683 14.54 3.32 -14.97
N ASP A 684 13.24 3.42 -15.22
CA ASP A 684 12.39 2.27 -15.53
C ASP A 684 12.81 1.57 -16.84
N LEU A 685 13.13 2.32 -17.89
CA LEU A 685 13.63 1.77 -19.15
C LEU A 685 14.98 1.08 -18.96
N LEU A 686 15.88 1.63 -18.16
CA LEU A 686 17.18 1.03 -17.87
C LEU A 686 17.02 -0.35 -17.20
N VAL A 687 16.12 -0.47 -16.22
CA VAL A 687 15.81 -1.76 -15.58
C VAL A 687 15.35 -2.79 -16.60
N THR A 688 14.49 -2.41 -17.53
CA THR A 688 14.00 -3.32 -18.59
C THR A 688 15.09 -3.64 -19.61
N LEU A 689 15.91 -2.67 -19.99
CA LEU A 689 17.04 -2.89 -20.90
C LEU A 689 18.06 -3.88 -20.34
N GLU A 690 18.33 -3.87 -19.05
CA GLU A 690 19.22 -4.84 -18.40
C GLU A 690 18.66 -6.27 -18.51
N ALA A 691 17.34 -6.45 -18.37
CA ALA A 691 16.69 -7.74 -18.57
C ALA A 691 16.69 -8.16 -20.06
N VAL A 692 16.49 -7.24 -20.98
CA VAL A 692 16.62 -7.51 -22.44
C VAL A 692 18.04 -7.89 -22.80
N TYR A 693 19.04 -7.23 -22.23
CA TYR A 693 20.44 -7.56 -22.44
C TYR A 693 20.73 -9.00 -21.96
N GLU A 694 20.29 -9.38 -20.76
CA GLU A 694 20.42 -10.74 -20.25
C GLU A 694 19.73 -11.75 -21.17
N PHE A 695 18.50 -11.45 -21.59
CA PHE A 695 17.73 -12.28 -22.53
C PHE A 695 18.51 -12.55 -23.83
N ASN A 696 19.03 -11.51 -24.45
CA ASN A 696 19.83 -11.64 -25.69
C ASN A 696 21.17 -12.37 -25.42
N LEU A 697 21.83 -12.10 -24.30
CA LEU A 697 23.10 -12.73 -23.94
C LEU A 697 22.93 -14.24 -23.71
N ARG A 698 21.77 -14.69 -23.25
CA ARG A 698 21.37 -16.09 -23.14
C ARG A 698 21.07 -16.75 -24.49
N GLY A 699 21.13 -16.00 -25.60
CA GLY A 699 20.87 -16.51 -26.94
C GLY A 699 19.39 -16.43 -27.37
N PHE A 700 18.52 -15.78 -26.57
CA PHE A 700 17.12 -15.57 -26.96
C PHE A 700 16.95 -14.31 -27.81
N GLU A 701 15.94 -14.30 -28.65
CA GLU A 701 15.67 -13.21 -29.59
C GLU A 701 14.17 -12.86 -29.59
N PHE A 702 13.88 -11.62 -29.99
CA PHE A 702 12.52 -11.21 -30.34
C PHE A 702 12.20 -11.55 -31.80
N ALA A 703 11.00 -12.04 -32.06
CA ALA A 703 10.45 -12.13 -33.41
C ALA A 703 10.02 -10.75 -33.88
N PRO A 704 10.05 -10.47 -35.19
CA PRO A 704 9.49 -9.25 -35.72
C PRO A 704 8.00 -9.10 -35.37
N MET A 705 7.58 -7.90 -35.00
CA MET A 705 6.15 -7.63 -34.75
C MET A 705 5.34 -7.89 -36.01
N SER A 706 4.16 -8.46 -35.91
CA SER A 706 3.28 -8.81 -37.01
C SER A 706 1.88 -8.27 -36.78
N LEU A 707 1.32 -7.58 -37.80
CA LEU A 707 -0.06 -7.12 -37.73
C LEU A 707 -1.04 -8.29 -37.51
N TYR A 708 -0.76 -9.46 -38.05
CA TYR A 708 -1.67 -10.60 -38.07
C TYR A 708 -1.43 -11.59 -36.93
N GLU A 709 -0.26 -11.60 -36.31
CA GLU A 709 0.11 -12.57 -35.28
C GLU A 709 0.32 -11.98 -33.89
N SER A 710 0.79 -10.71 -33.79
CA SER A 710 1.04 -10.07 -32.48
C SER A 710 -0.23 -9.92 -31.66
N ASP A 711 -0.14 -10.22 -30.39
CA ASP A 711 -1.24 -10.01 -29.43
C ASP A 711 -1.38 -8.52 -29.08
N ALA A 712 -2.48 -8.12 -28.49
CA ALA A 712 -2.66 -6.76 -28.00
C ALA A 712 -1.68 -6.42 -26.89
N THR A 713 -1.54 -7.32 -25.90
CA THR A 713 -0.85 -7.07 -24.63
C THR A 713 0.24 -8.08 -24.27
N LYS A 714 0.12 -9.34 -24.74
CA LYS A 714 0.99 -10.45 -24.32
C LYS A 714 2.12 -10.73 -25.31
N PHE A 715 3.33 -10.98 -24.78
CA PHE A 715 4.43 -11.53 -25.56
C PHE A 715 4.15 -13.01 -25.86
N LEU A 716 4.08 -13.37 -27.12
CA LEU A 716 3.81 -14.74 -27.55
C LEU A 716 5.11 -15.49 -27.83
N ILE A 717 5.16 -16.76 -27.49
CA ILE A 717 6.29 -17.64 -27.87
C ILE A 717 6.01 -18.20 -29.26
N ARG A 718 6.88 -17.91 -30.22
CA ARG A 718 6.80 -18.39 -31.62
C ARG A 718 8.17 -18.86 -32.07
N ASP A 719 8.30 -20.13 -32.43
CA ASP A 719 9.53 -20.73 -32.96
C ASP A 719 10.77 -20.45 -32.09
N GLY A 720 10.61 -20.49 -30.75
CA GLY A 720 11.69 -20.24 -29.79
C GLY A 720 12.05 -18.76 -29.62
N LYS A 721 11.24 -17.84 -30.14
CA LYS A 721 11.40 -16.39 -30.00
C LYS A 721 10.21 -15.76 -29.31
N LEU A 722 10.37 -14.55 -28.79
CA LEU A 722 9.28 -13.75 -28.23
C LEU A 722 8.75 -12.78 -29.27
N LEU A 723 7.47 -12.88 -29.58
CA LEU A 723 6.75 -11.95 -30.46
C LEU A 723 6.16 -10.82 -29.61
N PRO A 724 6.63 -9.55 -29.79
CA PRO A 724 6.15 -8.43 -29.01
C PRO A 724 4.68 -8.08 -29.29
N PRO A 725 3.92 -7.65 -28.28
CA PRO A 725 2.55 -7.16 -28.45
C PRO A 725 2.49 -5.73 -28.98
N PHE A 726 1.32 -5.30 -29.46
CA PHE A 726 1.12 -3.93 -29.93
C PHE A 726 1.30 -2.87 -28.83
N VAL A 727 0.94 -3.16 -27.60
CA VAL A 727 1.12 -2.25 -26.46
C VAL A 727 2.60 -1.95 -26.16
N ALA A 728 3.52 -2.75 -26.67
CA ALA A 728 4.96 -2.52 -26.57
C ALA A 728 5.46 -1.36 -27.47
N ILE A 729 4.61 -0.82 -28.34
CA ILE A 729 4.88 0.41 -29.09
C ILE A 729 4.65 1.60 -28.16
N SER A 730 5.66 2.45 -28.01
CA SER A 730 5.57 3.62 -27.15
C SER A 730 4.40 4.54 -27.51
N GLY A 731 3.55 4.82 -26.54
CA GLY A 731 2.35 5.66 -26.67
C GLY A 731 1.12 4.97 -27.27
N LEU A 732 1.21 3.70 -27.69
CA LEU A 732 0.06 2.95 -28.17
C LEU A 732 -0.68 2.33 -26.97
N GLY A 733 -1.83 2.90 -26.61
CA GLY A 733 -2.61 2.45 -25.47
C GLY A 733 -3.32 1.11 -25.72
N GLU A 734 -3.67 0.43 -24.64
CA GLU A 734 -4.30 -0.90 -24.67
C GLU A 734 -5.59 -0.94 -25.53
N SER A 735 -6.42 0.12 -25.46
CA SER A 735 -7.65 0.22 -26.28
C SER A 735 -7.36 0.22 -27.79
N ALA A 736 -6.27 0.88 -28.22
CA ALA A 736 -5.84 0.87 -29.62
C ALA A 736 -5.24 -0.49 -30.00
N ALA A 737 -4.47 -1.12 -29.10
CA ALA A 737 -3.92 -2.45 -29.31
C ALA A 737 -5.03 -3.49 -29.51
N TRP A 738 -6.06 -3.50 -28.68
CA TRP A 738 -7.22 -4.37 -28.84
C TRP A 738 -8.02 -4.05 -30.11
N ASN A 739 -8.08 -2.78 -30.54
CA ASN A 739 -8.71 -2.41 -31.81
C ASN A 739 -7.98 -3.04 -33.00
N LEU A 740 -6.64 -3.06 -33.01
CA LEU A 740 -5.84 -3.76 -34.03
C LEU A 740 -6.16 -5.26 -34.07
N VAL A 741 -6.21 -5.92 -32.92
CA VAL A 741 -6.55 -7.35 -32.86
C VAL A 741 -7.97 -7.62 -33.34
N ALA A 742 -8.93 -6.80 -32.96
CA ALA A 742 -10.33 -6.92 -33.37
C ALA A 742 -10.50 -6.72 -34.90
N CYS A 743 -9.77 -5.78 -35.50
CA CYS A 743 -9.89 -5.48 -36.92
C CYS A 743 -9.42 -6.61 -37.86
N ARG A 744 -8.55 -7.49 -37.37
CA ARG A 744 -8.08 -8.68 -38.12
C ARG A 744 -8.84 -9.96 -37.79
N ALA A 745 -9.89 -9.88 -36.96
CA ALA A 745 -10.76 -11.01 -36.65
C ALA A 745 -11.34 -11.60 -37.98
N ASP A 746 -11.70 -12.86 -37.96
CA ASP A 746 -12.25 -13.60 -39.09
C ASP A 746 -11.29 -13.73 -40.28
N GLY A 747 -9.99 -13.59 -40.07
CA GLY A 747 -8.97 -13.75 -41.13
C GLY A 747 -8.93 -12.60 -42.16
N ARG A 748 -9.38 -11.43 -41.76
CA ARG A 748 -9.34 -10.23 -42.62
C ARG A 748 -7.90 -9.83 -42.92
N GLU A 749 -7.55 -9.72 -44.20
CA GLU A 749 -6.30 -9.16 -44.69
C GLU A 749 -6.54 -7.74 -45.22
N PHE A 750 -5.60 -6.83 -44.95
CA PHE A 750 -5.64 -5.44 -45.41
C PHE A 750 -4.76 -5.25 -46.65
N VAL A 751 -5.29 -4.57 -47.64
CA VAL A 751 -4.57 -4.31 -48.90
C VAL A 751 -3.78 -2.99 -48.90
N SER A 752 -4.05 -2.10 -47.92
CA SER A 752 -3.35 -0.83 -47.78
C SER A 752 -3.42 -0.31 -46.33
N VAL A 753 -2.47 0.59 -45.98
CA VAL A 753 -2.47 1.28 -44.69
C VAL A 753 -3.70 2.18 -44.51
N GLU A 754 -4.18 2.76 -45.61
CA GLU A 754 -5.43 3.55 -45.61
C GLU A 754 -6.64 2.70 -45.23
N GLU A 755 -6.74 1.47 -45.72
CA GLU A 755 -7.81 0.53 -45.34
C GLU A 755 -7.69 0.14 -43.86
N LEU A 756 -6.47 -0.16 -43.37
CA LEU A 756 -6.19 -0.46 -42.00
C LEU A 756 -6.57 0.70 -41.08
N SER A 757 -6.17 1.94 -41.45
CA SER A 757 -6.51 3.15 -40.69
C SER A 757 -8.03 3.37 -40.58
N ALA A 758 -8.75 3.15 -41.68
CA ALA A 758 -10.22 3.24 -41.68
C ALA A 758 -10.88 2.18 -40.80
N ALA A 759 -10.33 0.97 -40.79
CA ALA A 759 -10.82 -0.12 -39.92
C ALA A 759 -10.47 0.05 -38.43
N CYS A 760 -9.38 0.73 -38.12
CA CYS A 760 -8.84 0.88 -36.77
C CYS A 760 -8.79 2.36 -36.30
N PRO A 761 -9.95 3.00 -36.06
CA PRO A 761 -10.01 4.44 -35.81
C PRO A 761 -9.35 4.90 -34.50
N LYS A 762 -9.02 3.97 -33.63
CA LYS A 762 -8.30 4.26 -32.36
C LYS A 762 -6.78 4.29 -32.52
N VAL A 763 -6.27 3.92 -33.71
CA VAL A 763 -4.84 3.90 -34.02
C VAL A 763 -4.47 5.17 -34.80
N SER A 764 -3.57 5.97 -34.23
CA SER A 764 -3.15 7.23 -34.88
C SER A 764 -2.20 6.98 -36.06
N GLN A 765 -2.07 7.99 -36.91
CA GLN A 765 -1.10 7.95 -38.03
C GLN A 765 0.33 7.70 -37.51
N THR A 766 0.72 8.32 -36.41
CA THR A 766 2.03 8.10 -35.78
C THR A 766 2.24 6.62 -35.39
N HIS A 767 1.20 5.98 -34.87
CA HIS A 767 1.29 4.56 -34.51
C HIS A 767 1.39 3.65 -35.76
N LEU A 768 0.72 4.00 -36.88
CA LEU A 768 0.85 3.27 -38.13
C LEU A 768 2.28 3.40 -38.70
N GLU A 769 2.89 4.57 -38.61
CA GLU A 769 4.28 4.79 -38.97
C GLU A 769 5.25 3.97 -38.12
N GLN A 770 5.00 3.90 -36.79
CA GLN A 770 5.79 3.06 -35.86
C GLN A 770 5.63 1.57 -36.17
N LEU A 771 4.40 1.10 -36.43
CA LEU A 771 4.12 -0.27 -36.87
C LEU A 771 4.86 -0.62 -38.15
N ARG A 772 4.92 0.31 -39.11
CA ARG A 772 5.69 0.15 -40.37
C ARG A 772 7.18 0.07 -40.07
N ALA A 773 7.71 0.99 -39.27
CA ALA A 773 9.13 1.01 -38.91
C ALA A 773 9.56 -0.27 -38.17
N MET A 774 8.66 -0.88 -37.40
CA MET A 774 8.86 -2.17 -36.73
C MET A 774 8.70 -3.39 -37.64
N GLY A 775 8.36 -3.17 -38.94
CA GLY A 775 8.13 -4.24 -39.90
C GLY A 775 6.77 -4.94 -39.80
N ALA A 776 5.90 -4.50 -38.86
CA ALA A 776 4.60 -5.14 -38.58
C ALA A 776 3.63 -5.11 -39.78
N LEU A 777 3.76 -4.13 -40.66
CA LEU A 777 2.91 -3.96 -41.84
C LEU A 777 3.50 -4.62 -43.12
N GLY A 778 4.72 -5.20 -43.03
CA GLY A 778 5.40 -5.76 -44.20
C GLY A 778 5.55 -4.73 -45.32
N GLU A 779 5.30 -5.16 -46.55
CA GLU A 779 5.34 -4.31 -47.76
C GLU A 779 3.97 -3.68 -48.11
N MET A 780 3.04 -3.56 -47.16
CA MET A 780 1.71 -3.00 -47.40
C MET A 780 1.79 -1.59 -47.96
N PRO A 781 1.18 -1.28 -49.11
CA PRO A 781 1.20 0.06 -49.69
C PRO A 781 0.36 1.04 -48.87
N ASP A 782 0.68 2.33 -48.98
CA ASP A 782 -0.05 3.38 -48.27
C ASP A 782 -1.49 3.50 -48.72
N SER A 783 -1.75 3.38 -50.01
CA SER A 783 -3.09 3.46 -50.60
C SER A 783 -3.33 2.32 -51.58
N SER A 784 -4.57 1.89 -51.67
CA SER A 784 -5.02 0.91 -52.69
C SER A 784 -5.19 1.51 -54.08
N GLN A 785 -5.04 2.83 -54.24
CA GLN A 785 -5.08 3.48 -55.56
C GLN A 785 -3.75 3.26 -56.26
N MET A 786 -3.79 2.55 -57.42
CA MET A 786 -2.66 2.52 -58.33
C MET A 786 -2.39 3.94 -58.85
N SER A 787 -1.22 4.49 -58.49
CA SER A 787 -0.71 5.68 -59.13
C SER A 787 -0.40 5.32 -60.57
N LEU A 788 -1.08 5.93 -61.52
CA LEU A 788 -0.88 5.78 -62.95
C LEU A 788 0.27 6.66 -63.46
N PHE A 789 1.23 7.09 -62.61
CA PHE A 789 2.41 7.84 -63.00
C PHE A 789 3.67 7.35 -62.25
#